data_de87424f36ea985f9cbe91f9cfdf95ca
#
_entry.id   de87424f36ea985f9cbe91f9cfdf95ca
#
_cell.length_a   1.000
_cell.length_b   1.000
_cell.length_c   1.000
_cell.angle_alpha   90.00
_cell.angle_beta   90.00
_cell.angle_gamma   90.00
#
_symmetry.space_group_name_H-M   'P 1'
#
loop_
_entity.id
_entity.type
_entity.pdbx_description
1 polymer ?
#
loop_
_entity_poly.entity_id
_entity_poly.type
_entity_poly.pdbx_seq_one_letter_code
_entity_poly.pdbx_strand_id
1 'polypeptide(L)'
;MPSDINEQIERRRQRARDEITKVANKGNHPLFSLFEVTSISGRTYRVEIHALDEFENTCTCPDYRTNLISTCKHIEGVLLYLKEEYGERIAALAQERPRGTQIYLHYGVDVTVRVALPVPDRPALHDLLTRYFDPSGVLVGSAVQALPALLAAVENLPSRDRALVRVGEAVREHLELLQDRQEIQSQKEWFLDQVRRGNRTFGVLSTRLYPYQEKGAMHLAFGRRAMLADDMGLGKTVQAIAAAALLKELRDIQRVLVICPASLKHQWAREIRRFTSLSVTVVEGKREDRRGLYKDSSFFKIINYELVRFDQDELQDLHLDLIILDEAQRIKNWRTKTAGMVKQLQSRYAFVLTGTPLENRLDELYSIFQFIDPRILGPLWHFNDRFYELEKRPTGTYKVLGYKNFDELRATIAPYVLRRTREEVLKDLPERVDNHFFIEMSDPQWKAYDEFKETVARLVAKAHRVPLTPKEREILMMCLVKMRIICDALALHDKSLPPKEHERTGPKLGELGQILNDEIASNGHKAVVFSQWSGMLALTEPVIQRVGLGYVKLTGDVPSQKRGDLIERFFKEDDCRVFLSTDAGGVGLNLQAASLVINLDLPWNPAVLEQRIARAHRHGQPHSVQVINLIAKDTIEERMLDTLAAKRDVFTGVFGAEEAPTSIKFEDTGQSLLKQIGEMLKKPVEVELELAPAAPEAGEGAPAPKPTLQGFAALLVDRLPGRVMLVRQAPQGDGILVVISGAPAEFRPAVEAVLAEHYGSDLPTLHLMEPEGYQALTAFLPGVAAPQEEIYRAPALPTPAGLESLQARRKKVQEGLAFAERRLSLAEVVLKGGFPDEMLRPARQALGWGLSSLLGLYREYEPSSDLPSPRLIQYELVEHDRLSEDLAMRLAHVRQLSAPSEDDEDLPPPSPSAGETMLAAIRELIEVGRQQVVEAGL
;
A
#
# COMPACT_ATOMS: atom_id res chain seq x y z
N MET A 1 -2.58 12.73 2.04
CA MET A 1 -3.81 12.04 1.63
C MET A 1 -4.95 13.02 1.81
N PRO A 2 -5.91 13.14 0.90
CA PRO A 2 -6.99 14.10 1.05
C PRO A 2 -7.92 13.69 2.19
N SER A 3 -8.13 14.57 3.12
CA SER A 3 -9.05 14.40 4.27
C SER A 3 -10.38 15.12 4.06
N ASP A 4 -10.50 15.99 3.05
CA ASP A 4 -11.68 16.80 2.79
C ASP A 4 -12.60 16.14 1.74
N ILE A 5 -13.90 16.04 2.05
CA ILE A 5 -14.93 15.54 1.13
C ILE A 5 -14.94 16.33 -0.18
N ASN A 6 -14.80 17.65 -0.12
CA ASN A 6 -14.79 18.51 -1.29
C ASN A 6 -13.62 18.18 -2.24
N GLU A 7 -12.44 17.91 -1.70
CA GLU A 7 -11.28 17.47 -2.50
C GLU A 7 -11.56 16.11 -3.17
N GLN A 8 -12.27 15.21 -2.48
CA GLN A 8 -12.66 13.92 -3.05
C GLN A 8 -13.66 14.04 -4.18
N ILE A 9 -14.62 14.97 -4.05
CA ILE A 9 -15.60 15.28 -5.09
C ILE A 9 -14.89 15.91 -6.30
N GLU A 10 -14.02 16.90 -6.09
CA GLU A 10 -13.33 17.56 -7.19
C GLU A 10 -12.38 16.60 -7.95
N ARG A 11 -11.73 15.68 -7.26
CA ARG A 11 -10.98 14.60 -7.91
C ARG A 11 -11.87 13.74 -8.81
N ARG A 12 -13.10 13.45 -8.40
CA ARG A 12 -14.05 12.68 -9.21
C ARG A 12 -14.53 13.47 -10.41
N ARG A 13 -14.73 14.78 -10.27
CA ARG A 13 -15.05 15.69 -11.37
C ARG A 13 -13.91 15.74 -12.39
N GLN A 14 -12.69 15.87 -11.92
CA GLN A 14 -11.53 15.83 -12.81
C GLN A 14 -11.41 14.48 -13.53
N ARG A 15 -11.54 13.37 -12.81
CA ARG A 15 -11.56 12.05 -13.41
C ARG A 15 -12.75 11.85 -14.37
N ALA A 16 -13.87 12.50 -14.13
CA ALA A 16 -15.00 12.46 -15.07
C ALA A 16 -14.63 13.11 -16.40
N ARG A 17 -13.95 14.24 -16.39
CA ARG A 17 -13.46 14.93 -17.60
C ARG A 17 -12.44 14.08 -18.36
N ASP A 18 -11.54 13.42 -17.62
CA ASP A 18 -10.41 12.69 -18.21
C ASP A 18 -10.77 11.27 -18.67
N GLU A 19 -11.72 10.60 -18.00
CA GLU A 19 -11.94 9.17 -18.14
C GLU A 19 -13.29 8.79 -18.78
N ILE A 20 -14.26 9.70 -18.92
CA ILE A 20 -15.56 9.39 -19.52
C ILE A 20 -15.53 9.69 -21.01
N THR A 21 -15.86 8.68 -21.82
CA THR A 21 -15.84 8.79 -23.28
C THR A 21 -17.23 8.98 -23.89
N LYS A 22 -18.29 8.46 -23.24
CA LYS A 22 -19.64 8.52 -23.78
C LYS A 22 -20.67 8.58 -22.64
N VAL A 23 -21.65 9.47 -22.79
CA VAL A 23 -22.87 9.53 -21.97
C VAL A 23 -24.06 9.39 -22.91
N ALA A 24 -24.97 8.47 -22.61
CA ALA A 24 -26.18 8.24 -23.41
C ALA A 24 -27.40 8.18 -22.52
N ASN A 25 -28.37 9.06 -22.75
CA ASN A 25 -29.67 9.00 -22.07
C ASN A 25 -30.49 7.82 -22.59
N LYS A 26 -30.95 6.94 -21.72
CA LYS A 26 -31.74 5.73 -21.99
C LYS A 26 -33.16 5.82 -21.48
N GLY A 27 -33.50 6.90 -20.80
CA GLY A 27 -34.86 7.12 -20.27
C GLY A 27 -35.62 8.17 -21.07
N ASN A 28 -36.74 8.64 -20.51
CA ASN A 28 -37.71 9.45 -21.20
C ASN A 28 -37.72 10.94 -20.76
N HIS A 29 -36.83 11.31 -19.80
CA HIS A 29 -36.67 12.69 -19.34
C HIS A 29 -35.28 13.21 -19.69
N PRO A 30 -35.13 14.47 -20.12
CA PRO A 30 -33.82 14.99 -20.50
C PRO A 30 -32.82 15.04 -19.33
N LEU A 31 -33.27 15.35 -18.12
CA LEU A 31 -32.42 15.50 -16.94
C LEU A 31 -32.57 14.32 -15.97
N PHE A 32 -33.78 14.07 -15.47
CA PHE A 32 -34.08 13.06 -14.44
C PHE A 32 -34.33 11.70 -15.10
N SER A 33 -33.26 10.98 -15.38
CA SER A 33 -33.33 9.83 -16.26
C SER A 33 -32.24 8.81 -15.95
N LEU A 34 -32.32 7.65 -16.62
CA LEU A 34 -31.28 6.65 -16.66
C LEU A 34 -30.26 7.00 -17.77
N PHE A 35 -29.01 7.07 -17.42
CA PHE A 35 -27.89 7.28 -18.33
C PHE A 35 -26.97 6.08 -18.35
N GLU A 36 -26.51 5.72 -19.54
CA GLU A 36 -25.37 4.80 -19.70
C GLU A 36 -24.08 5.59 -19.91
N VAL A 37 -23.09 5.32 -19.08
CA VAL A 37 -21.81 6.04 -19.05
C VAL A 37 -20.70 5.05 -19.36
N THR A 38 -19.96 5.27 -20.45
CA THR A 38 -18.83 4.45 -20.86
C THR A 38 -17.53 5.17 -20.49
N SER A 39 -16.63 4.48 -19.84
CA SER A 39 -15.30 4.99 -19.52
C SER A 39 -14.26 4.57 -20.55
N ILE A 40 -13.06 5.17 -20.50
CA ILE A 40 -11.91 4.84 -21.38
C ILE A 40 -11.50 3.35 -21.29
N SER A 41 -11.86 2.65 -20.21
CA SER A 41 -11.64 1.20 -20.09
C SER A 41 -12.67 0.34 -20.84
N GLY A 42 -13.57 0.93 -21.61
CA GLY A 42 -14.64 0.24 -22.32
C GLY A 42 -15.81 -0.19 -21.41
N ARG A 43 -15.68 -0.14 -20.10
CA ARG A 43 -16.75 -0.54 -19.16
C ARG A 43 -17.87 0.48 -19.15
N THR A 44 -19.11 -0.01 -19.17
CA THR A 44 -20.33 0.78 -19.13
C THR A 44 -21.01 0.64 -17.79
N TYR A 45 -21.43 1.77 -17.20
CA TYR A 45 -22.17 1.83 -15.94
C TYR A 45 -23.48 2.58 -16.12
N ARG A 46 -24.49 2.19 -15.34
CA ARG A 46 -25.78 2.87 -15.31
C ARG A 46 -25.78 3.92 -14.22
N VAL A 47 -26.15 5.13 -14.58
CA VAL A 47 -26.30 6.28 -13.69
C VAL A 47 -27.75 6.76 -13.73
N GLU A 48 -28.36 6.95 -12.58
CA GLU A 48 -29.69 7.51 -12.47
C GLU A 48 -29.61 8.87 -11.77
N ILE A 49 -30.11 9.89 -12.45
CA ILE A 49 -30.12 11.26 -11.94
C ILE A 49 -31.48 11.54 -11.35
N HIS A 50 -31.51 11.84 -10.04
CA HIS A 50 -32.68 12.19 -9.27
C HIS A 50 -32.70 13.66 -8.86
N ALA A 51 -31.51 14.26 -8.67
CA ALA A 51 -31.30 15.66 -8.32
C ALA A 51 -30.08 16.21 -9.07
N LEU A 52 -30.05 17.53 -9.31
CA LEU A 52 -28.93 18.21 -9.97
C LEU A 52 -27.87 18.71 -8.98
N ASP A 53 -28.30 19.20 -7.81
CA ASP A 53 -27.46 19.87 -6.83
C ASP A 53 -27.31 19.07 -5.51
N GLU A 54 -28.08 18.00 -5.33
CA GLU A 54 -28.04 17.14 -4.15
C GLU A 54 -27.40 15.79 -4.48
N PHE A 55 -26.78 15.14 -3.49
CA PHE A 55 -26.13 13.83 -3.63
C PHE A 55 -27.14 12.66 -3.59
N GLU A 56 -28.27 12.80 -4.31
CA GLU A 56 -29.35 11.80 -4.38
C GLU A 56 -29.26 10.86 -5.58
N ASN A 57 -28.24 11.04 -6.42
CA ASN A 57 -28.05 10.29 -7.65
C ASN A 57 -27.45 8.92 -7.39
N THR A 58 -27.68 7.95 -8.27
CA THR A 58 -27.17 6.59 -8.10
C THR A 58 -26.31 6.14 -9.28
N CYS A 59 -25.39 5.20 -9.00
CA CYS A 59 -24.54 4.57 -10.01
C CYS A 59 -24.26 3.10 -9.67
N THR A 60 -24.18 2.25 -10.69
CA THR A 60 -23.85 0.83 -10.50
C THR A 60 -22.36 0.57 -10.28
N CYS A 61 -21.50 1.58 -10.36
CA CYS A 61 -20.04 1.38 -10.24
C CYS A 61 -19.60 1.04 -8.80
N PRO A 62 -18.49 0.29 -8.64
CA PRO A 62 -17.97 -0.06 -7.33
C PRO A 62 -17.57 1.15 -6.47
N ASP A 63 -17.04 2.23 -7.10
CA ASP A 63 -16.65 3.44 -6.36
C ASP A 63 -17.85 4.07 -5.64
N TYR A 64 -19.00 4.21 -6.31
CA TYR A 64 -20.22 4.73 -5.69
C TYR A 64 -20.68 3.91 -4.47
N ARG A 65 -20.57 2.59 -4.54
CA ARG A 65 -21.02 1.67 -3.49
C ARG A 65 -20.15 1.70 -2.21
N THR A 66 -18.91 2.23 -2.30
CA THR A 66 -17.92 2.10 -1.22
C THR A 66 -17.25 3.39 -0.77
N ASN A 67 -17.49 4.51 -1.46
CA ASN A 67 -16.76 5.75 -1.19
C ASN A 67 -17.36 6.63 -0.09
N LEU A 68 -18.58 6.39 0.35
CA LEU A 68 -19.36 7.12 1.37
C LEU A 68 -19.61 8.61 1.04
N ILE A 69 -19.45 9.04 -0.22
CA ILE A 69 -19.59 10.44 -0.64
C ILE A 69 -20.90 10.66 -1.42
N SER A 70 -21.64 9.59 -1.68
CA SER A 70 -22.87 9.61 -2.46
C SER A 70 -22.72 10.09 -3.91
N THR A 71 -21.51 10.18 -4.43
CA THR A 71 -21.20 10.49 -5.83
C THR A 71 -20.00 9.70 -6.34
N CYS A 72 -19.80 9.68 -7.66
CA CYS A 72 -18.65 9.05 -8.32
C CYS A 72 -18.33 9.77 -9.64
N LYS A 73 -17.21 9.46 -10.27
CA LYS A 73 -16.85 10.05 -11.56
C LYS A 73 -17.93 9.91 -12.64
N HIS A 74 -18.75 8.84 -12.61
CA HIS A 74 -19.80 8.62 -13.60
C HIS A 74 -21.00 9.55 -13.36
N ILE A 75 -21.41 9.73 -12.08
CA ILE A 75 -22.46 10.71 -11.72
C ILE A 75 -21.99 12.12 -12.05
N GLU A 76 -20.79 12.49 -11.62
CA GLU A 76 -20.20 13.81 -11.92
C GLU A 76 -20.07 14.04 -13.44
N GLY A 77 -19.75 12.99 -14.21
CA GLY A 77 -19.67 13.05 -15.66
C GLY A 77 -21.02 13.27 -16.35
N VAL A 78 -22.09 12.67 -15.83
CA VAL A 78 -23.44 12.95 -16.33
C VAL A 78 -23.85 14.38 -15.97
N LEU A 79 -23.61 14.85 -14.75
CA LEU A 79 -23.92 16.21 -14.34
C LEU A 79 -23.16 17.25 -15.19
N LEU A 80 -21.89 17.00 -15.50
CA LEU A 80 -21.12 17.83 -16.42
C LEU A 80 -21.70 17.82 -17.83
N TYR A 81 -22.00 16.63 -18.36
CA TYR A 81 -22.63 16.47 -19.67
C TYR A 81 -23.96 17.23 -19.76
N LEU A 82 -24.84 17.10 -18.74
CA LEU A 82 -26.11 17.82 -18.70
C LEU A 82 -25.92 19.35 -18.71
N LYS A 83 -24.90 19.83 -17.98
CA LYS A 83 -24.58 21.26 -17.94
C LYS A 83 -24.05 21.78 -19.29
N GLU A 84 -23.26 20.98 -19.99
CA GLU A 84 -22.74 21.31 -21.31
C GLU A 84 -23.84 21.27 -22.40
N GLU A 85 -24.69 20.22 -22.38
CA GLU A 85 -25.73 19.99 -23.39
C GLU A 85 -26.90 20.98 -23.28
N TYR A 86 -27.34 21.27 -22.06
CA TYR A 86 -28.57 22.06 -21.84
C TYR A 86 -28.33 23.51 -21.36
N GLY A 87 -27.17 23.82 -20.78
CA GLY A 87 -26.79 25.16 -20.37
C GLY A 87 -27.87 25.88 -19.54
N GLU A 88 -28.24 27.07 -19.96
CA GLU A 88 -29.30 27.87 -19.29
C GLU A 88 -30.72 27.21 -19.32
N ARG A 89 -30.93 26.25 -20.20
CA ARG A 89 -32.22 25.57 -20.32
C ARG A 89 -32.46 24.56 -19.19
N ILE A 90 -31.44 24.22 -18.41
CA ILE A 90 -31.55 23.26 -17.28
C ILE A 90 -32.60 23.69 -16.29
N ALA A 91 -32.66 24.98 -15.93
CA ALA A 91 -33.61 25.48 -14.95
C ALA A 91 -35.09 25.30 -15.40
N ALA A 92 -35.34 25.47 -16.69
CA ALA A 92 -36.68 25.25 -17.26
C ALA A 92 -37.02 23.76 -17.33
N LEU A 93 -36.10 22.92 -17.77
CA LEU A 93 -36.29 21.47 -17.87
C LEU A 93 -36.40 20.80 -16.50
N ALA A 94 -35.77 21.37 -15.46
CA ALA A 94 -35.91 20.89 -14.08
C ALA A 94 -37.29 21.09 -13.45
N GLN A 95 -38.10 22.02 -14.01
CA GLN A 95 -39.50 22.22 -13.58
C GLN A 95 -40.42 21.15 -14.18
N GLU A 96 -40.03 20.48 -15.22
CA GLU A 96 -40.81 19.37 -15.78
C GLU A 96 -40.72 18.16 -14.85
N ARG A 97 -41.88 17.61 -14.42
CA ARG A 97 -41.89 16.46 -13.52
C ARG A 97 -41.70 15.15 -14.27
N PRO A 98 -40.85 14.21 -13.77
CA PRO A 98 -40.79 12.86 -14.28
C PRO A 98 -42.16 12.18 -14.25
N ARG A 99 -42.47 11.35 -15.23
CA ARG A 99 -43.76 10.61 -15.30
C ARG A 99 -43.89 9.51 -14.23
N GLY A 100 -42.79 9.11 -13.60
CA GLY A 100 -42.78 8.07 -12.58
C GLY A 100 -41.84 8.40 -11.45
N THR A 101 -41.79 7.55 -10.42
CA THR A 101 -40.82 7.63 -9.33
C THR A 101 -40.04 6.35 -9.22
N GLN A 102 -38.94 6.41 -8.48
CA GLN A 102 -38.06 5.26 -8.29
C GLN A 102 -37.78 5.04 -6.80
N ILE A 103 -37.82 3.77 -6.39
CA ILE A 103 -37.29 3.30 -5.11
C ILE A 103 -35.86 2.78 -5.38
N TYR A 104 -34.86 3.38 -4.74
CA TYR A 104 -33.46 3.11 -4.99
C TYR A 104 -32.67 2.94 -3.69
N LEU A 105 -31.49 2.37 -3.81
CA LEU A 105 -30.53 2.21 -2.71
C LEU A 105 -29.51 3.34 -2.78
N HIS A 106 -29.48 4.14 -1.74
CA HIS A 106 -28.56 5.25 -1.59
C HIS A 106 -27.34 4.82 -0.76
N TYR A 107 -26.12 5.04 -1.29
CA TYR A 107 -24.85 4.73 -0.65
C TYR A 107 -24.19 6.01 -0.13
N GLY A 108 -24.57 6.42 1.08
CA GLY A 108 -23.89 7.45 1.84
C GLY A 108 -23.06 6.87 2.99
N VAL A 109 -22.95 7.61 4.09
CA VAL A 109 -22.37 7.12 5.35
C VAL A 109 -23.13 5.87 5.80
N ASP A 110 -24.47 5.94 5.71
CA ASP A 110 -25.36 4.80 5.90
C ASP A 110 -25.98 4.41 4.55
N VAL A 111 -26.20 3.10 4.39
CA VAL A 111 -26.91 2.57 3.23
C VAL A 111 -28.40 2.65 3.54
N THR A 112 -29.13 3.49 2.81
CA THR A 112 -30.57 3.73 3.01
C THR A 112 -31.36 3.43 1.74
N VAL A 113 -32.57 2.93 1.93
CA VAL A 113 -33.54 2.81 0.82
C VAL A 113 -34.32 4.12 0.75
N ARG A 114 -34.36 4.70 -0.43
CA ARG A 114 -35.00 5.99 -0.68
C ARG A 114 -35.98 5.93 -1.84
N VAL A 115 -36.90 6.90 -1.87
CA VAL A 115 -37.78 7.16 -3.01
C VAL A 115 -37.40 8.49 -3.65
N ALA A 116 -37.32 8.53 -4.98
CA ALA A 116 -37.04 9.76 -5.72
C ALA A 116 -38.19 10.73 -5.66
N LEU A 117 -37.91 11.98 -5.28
CA LEU A 117 -38.87 13.06 -5.18
C LEU A 117 -38.72 14.02 -6.38
N PRO A 118 -39.81 14.69 -6.85
CA PRO A 118 -41.19 14.56 -6.40
C PRO A 118 -41.88 13.31 -6.93
N VAL A 119 -42.83 12.82 -6.16
CA VAL A 119 -43.66 11.66 -6.52
C VAL A 119 -44.84 12.11 -7.42
N PRO A 120 -45.25 11.28 -8.41
CA PRO A 120 -46.44 11.59 -9.20
C PRO A 120 -47.69 11.73 -8.33
N ASP A 121 -48.54 12.72 -8.65
CA ASP A 121 -49.78 13.02 -7.92
C ASP A 121 -50.87 11.96 -8.16
N ARG A 122 -50.79 10.89 -7.40
CA ARG A 122 -51.71 9.72 -7.44
C ARG A 122 -52.02 9.28 -6.00
N PRO A 123 -53.34 9.22 -5.60
CA PRO A 123 -53.69 8.87 -4.24
C PRO A 123 -53.08 7.54 -3.77
N ALA A 124 -53.17 6.47 -4.57
CA ALA A 124 -52.63 5.15 -4.20
C ALA A 124 -51.12 5.15 -4.00
N LEU A 125 -50.38 5.97 -4.76
CA LEU A 125 -48.92 6.13 -4.59
C LEU A 125 -48.62 6.97 -3.35
N HIS A 126 -49.37 8.02 -3.13
CA HIS A 126 -49.19 8.89 -1.97
C HIS A 126 -49.43 8.12 -0.66
N ASP A 127 -50.51 7.34 -0.57
CA ASP A 127 -50.81 6.50 0.60
C ASP A 127 -49.73 5.44 0.84
N LEU A 128 -49.27 4.79 -0.22
CA LEU A 128 -48.19 3.81 -0.11
C LEU A 128 -46.91 4.46 0.38
N LEU A 129 -46.49 5.57 -0.22
CA LEU A 129 -45.21 6.20 0.09
C LEU A 129 -45.22 6.85 1.48
N THR A 130 -46.30 7.51 1.90
CA THR A 130 -46.45 8.08 3.24
C THR A 130 -46.38 6.99 4.33
N ARG A 131 -46.78 5.76 4.00
CA ARG A 131 -46.74 4.63 4.93
C ARG A 131 -45.32 4.09 5.15
N TYR A 132 -44.46 4.10 4.14
CA TYR A 132 -43.15 3.46 4.18
C TYR A 132 -41.98 4.42 4.20
N PHE A 133 -42.18 5.68 3.78
CA PHE A 133 -41.14 6.67 3.70
C PHE A 133 -41.44 7.93 4.52
N ASP A 134 -40.41 8.52 5.08
CA ASP A 134 -40.50 9.82 5.73
C ASP A 134 -40.60 10.96 4.69
N PRO A 135 -40.84 12.22 5.12
CA PRO A 135 -40.93 13.36 4.21
C PRO A 135 -39.65 13.62 3.41
N SER A 136 -38.51 13.15 3.85
CA SER A 136 -37.22 13.20 3.11
C SER A 136 -37.06 12.08 2.11
N GLY A 137 -38.02 11.17 1.99
CA GLY A 137 -38.02 10.04 1.09
C GLY A 137 -37.19 8.84 1.57
N VAL A 138 -36.82 8.78 2.85
CA VAL A 138 -36.06 7.66 3.46
C VAL A 138 -37.01 6.62 4.03
N LEU A 139 -36.74 5.33 3.81
CA LEU A 139 -37.51 4.20 4.32
C LEU A 139 -37.56 4.22 5.86
N VAL A 140 -38.74 4.17 6.42
CA VAL A 140 -38.96 4.19 7.88
C VAL A 140 -38.90 2.79 8.46
N GLY A 141 -38.20 2.65 9.59
CA GLY A 141 -38.09 1.38 10.33
C GLY A 141 -37.00 0.46 9.85
N SER A 142 -37.05 -0.80 10.32
CA SER A 142 -36.05 -1.81 9.95
C SER A 142 -36.19 -2.25 8.49
N ALA A 143 -35.17 -2.05 7.68
CA ALA A 143 -35.19 -2.45 6.27
C ALA A 143 -35.51 -3.95 6.07
N VAL A 144 -35.10 -4.82 7.01
CA VAL A 144 -35.39 -6.28 6.95
C VAL A 144 -36.90 -6.56 7.01
N GLN A 145 -37.67 -5.76 7.77
CA GLN A 145 -39.11 -5.92 7.95
C GLN A 145 -39.89 -5.08 6.94
N ALA A 146 -39.46 -3.85 6.71
CA ALA A 146 -40.18 -2.88 5.88
C ALA A 146 -40.05 -3.17 4.36
N LEU A 147 -38.90 -3.63 3.86
CA LEU A 147 -38.69 -3.89 2.44
C LEU A 147 -39.59 -4.98 1.86
N PRO A 148 -39.74 -6.17 2.48
CA PRO A 148 -40.64 -7.19 1.93
C PRO A 148 -42.09 -6.67 1.84
N ALA A 149 -42.55 -5.97 2.88
CA ALA A 149 -43.87 -5.39 2.92
C ALA A 149 -44.05 -4.28 1.86
N LEU A 150 -43.07 -3.42 1.69
CA LEU A 150 -43.05 -2.39 0.65
C LEU A 150 -43.10 -2.99 -0.76
N LEU A 151 -42.26 -3.99 -1.04
CA LEU A 151 -42.23 -4.63 -2.36
C LEU A 151 -43.56 -5.33 -2.67
N ALA A 152 -44.12 -6.05 -1.70
CA ALA A 152 -45.44 -6.64 -1.87
C ALA A 152 -46.55 -5.58 -2.07
N ALA A 153 -46.47 -4.46 -1.35
CA ALA A 153 -47.42 -3.36 -1.54
C ALA A 153 -47.31 -2.69 -2.91
N VAL A 154 -46.09 -2.53 -3.43
CA VAL A 154 -45.86 -2.04 -4.82
C VAL A 154 -46.42 -3.02 -5.87
N GLU A 155 -46.27 -4.33 -5.66
CA GLU A 155 -46.82 -5.35 -6.58
C GLU A 155 -48.34 -5.37 -6.58
N ASN A 156 -48.96 -5.05 -5.45
CA ASN A 156 -50.40 -4.99 -5.30
C ASN A 156 -51.05 -3.66 -5.77
N LEU A 157 -50.27 -2.69 -6.22
CA LEU A 157 -50.80 -1.45 -6.80
C LEU A 157 -51.59 -1.74 -8.08
N PRO A 158 -52.62 -0.91 -8.38
CA PRO A 158 -53.28 -0.93 -9.68
C PRO A 158 -52.26 -0.86 -10.83
N SER A 159 -52.46 -1.59 -11.91
CA SER A 159 -51.52 -1.71 -13.01
C SER A 159 -51.02 -0.36 -13.58
N ARG A 160 -51.89 0.65 -13.59
CA ARG A 160 -51.54 2.02 -14.02
C ARG A 160 -50.61 2.74 -13.05
N ASP A 161 -50.79 2.54 -11.74
CA ASP A 161 -49.96 3.17 -10.71
C ASP A 161 -48.66 2.40 -10.51
N ARG A 162 -48.70 1.08 -10.59
CA ARG A 162 -47.51 0.21 -10.59
C ARG A 162 -46.54 0.54 -11.73
N ALA A 163 -47.07 0.88 -12.92
CA ALA A 163 -46.21 1.28 -14.05
C ALA A 163 -45.45 2.60 -13.82
N LEU A 164 -45.87 3.39 -12.82
CA LEU A 164 -45.19 4.64 -12.43
C LEU A 164 -44.11 4.45 -11.35
N VAL A 165 -44.01 3.25 -10.75
CA VAL A 165 -43.01 2.97 -9.70
C VAL A 165 -41.99 1.98 -10.23
N ARG A 166 -40.76 2.38 -10.23
CA ARG A 166 -39.65 1.49 -10.55
C ARG A 166 -38.82 1.16 -9.28
N VAL A 167 -38.61 -0.12 -9.01
CA VAL A 167 -37.74 -0.57 -7.94
C VAL A 167 -36.36 -0.90 -8.53
N GLY A 168 -35.33 -0.22 -8.04
CA GLY A 168 -33.95 -0.43 -8.46
C GLY A 168 -33.48 -1.86 -8.12
N GLU A 169 -32.67 -2.45 -8.99
CA GLU A 169 -32.09 -3.79 -8.79
C GLU A 169 -31.29 -3.89 -7.50
N ALA A 170 -30.52 -2.85 -7.16
CA ALA A 170 -29.75 -2.76 -5.92
C ALA A 170 -30.60 -2.87 -4.63
N VAL A 171 -31.88 -2.47 -4.67
CA VAL A 171 -32.81 -2.61 -3.54
C VAL A 171 -33.15 -4.08 -3.32
N ARG A 172 -33.36 -4.84 -4.40
CA ARG A 172 -33.64 -6.29 -4.34
C ARG A 172 -32.41 -7.06 -3.85
N GLU A 173 -31.22 -6.76 -4.40
CA GLU A 173 -29.95 -7.30 -3.95
C GLU A 173 -29.72 -7.02 -2.44
N HIS A 174 -30.05 -5.81 -2.00
CA HIS A 174 -29.91 -5.44 -0.59
C HIS A 174 -30.86 -6.24 0.31
N LEU A 175 -32.09 -6.45 -0.11
CA LEU A 175 -33.04 -7.29 0.62
C LEU A 175 -32.54 -8.74 0.73
N GLU A 176 -32.06 -9.33 -0.36
CA GLU A 176 -31.48 -10.67 -0.34
C GLU A 176 -30.30 -10.78 0.64
N LEU A 177 -29.45 -9.76 0.68
CA LEU A 177 -28.34 -9.69 1.63
C LEU A 177 -28.81 -9.63 3.09
N LEU A 178 -29.87 -8.88 3.37
CA LEU A 178 -30.45 -8.76 4.71
C LEU A 178 -31.11 -10.07 5.14
N GLN A 179 -31.86 -10.70 4.25
CA GLN A 179 -32.51 -11.99 4.49
C GLN A 179 -31.48 -13.09 4.72
N ASP A 180 -30.41 -13.13 3.90
CA ASP A 180 -29.31 -14.09 4.08
C ASP A 180 -28.63 -13.95 5.44
N ARG A 181 -28.39 -12.72 5.91
CA ARG A 181 -27.85 -12.46 7.26
C ARG A 181 -28.77 -12.97 8.37
N GLN A 182 -30.08 -12.73 8.25
CA GLN A 182 -31.06 -13.19 9.24
C GLN A 182 -31.14 -14.72 9.24
N GLU A 183 -31.14 -15.35 8.08
CA GLU A 183 -31.17 -16.79 7.95
C GLU A 183 -29.90 -17.45 8.54
N ILE A 184 -28.73 -16.87 8.29
CA ILE A 184 -27.47 -17.34 8.90
C ILE A 184 -27.56 -17.27 10.43
N GLN A 185 -28.08 -16.19 10.98
CA GLN A 185 -28.23 -16.02 12.41
C GLN A 185 -29.21 -17.06 13.01
N SER A 186 -30.36 -17.25 12.35
CA SER A 186 -31.34 -18.26 12.77
C SER A 186 -30.78 -19.67 12.69
N GLN A 187 -30.01 -19.99 11.65
CA GLN A 187 -29.34 -21.28 11.52
C GLN A 187 -28.26 -21.49 12.59
N LYS A 188 -27.51 -20.44 12.95
CA LYS A 188 -26.55 -20.49 14.05
C LYS A 188 -27.24 -20.83 15.37
N GLU A 189 -28.34 -20.17 15.68
CA GLU A 189 -29.12 -20.40 16.90
C GLU A 189 -29.70 -21.82 16.94
N TRP A 190 -30.28 -22.26 15.82
CA TRP A 190 -30.76 -23.63 15.67
C TRP A 190 -29.64 -24.65 15.85
N PHE A 191 -28.50 -24.47 15.18
CA PHE A 191 -27.37 -25.39 15.29
C PHE A 191 -26.86 -25.50 16.73
N LEU A 192 -26.71 -24.38 17.43
CA LEU A 192 -26.27 -24.33 18.82
C LEU A 192 -27.28 -25.04 19.75
N ASP A 193 -28.59 -24.87 19.49
CA ASP A 193 -29.63 -25.56 20.26
C ASP A 193 -29.55 -27.08 20.05
N GLN A 194 -29.38 -27.55 18.80
CA GLN A 194 -29.21 -28.98 18.53
C GLN A 194 -27.97 -29.58 19.20
N VAL A 195 -26.85 -28.84 19.23
CA VAL A 195 -25.64 -29.26 19.94
C VAL A 195 -25.87 -29.32 21.44
N ARG A 196 -26.54 -28.31 22.04
CA ARG A 196 -26.88 -28.29 23.49
C ARG A 196 -27.78 -29.46 23.89
N ARG A 197 -28.71 -29.84 23.01
CA ARG A 197 -29.63 -30.99 23.27
C ARG A 197 -28.98 -32.34 23.05
N GLY A 198 -27.73 -32.40 22.60
CA GLY A 198 -27.03 -33.64 22.26
C GLY A 198 -27.54 -34.31 20.98
N ASN A 199 -28.44 -33.68 20.21
CA ASN A 199 -28.99 -34.22 18.97
C ASN A 199 -27.99 -34.11 17.81
N ARG A 200 -26.94 -33.30 17.96
CA ARG A 200 -25.91 -33.08 16.97
C ARG A 200 -24.55 -32.91 17.64
N THR A 201 -23.53 -33.38 16.97
CA THR A 201 -22.13 -33.14 17.36
C THR A 201 -21.46 -32.29 16.29
N PHE A 202 -20.34 -31.68 16.63
CA PHE A 202 -19.49 -30.95 15.64
C PHE A 202 -18.68 -31.91 14.76
N GLY A 203 -19.27 -33.09 14.44
CA GLY A 203 -18.62 -34.21 13.76
C GLY A 203 -18.45 -34.05 12.25
N VAL A 204 -18.20 -32.84 11.76
CA VAL A 204 -17.99 -32.55 10.33
C VAL A 204 -16.61 -33.01 9.80
N LEU A 205 -15.72 -33.39 10.69
CA LEU A 205 -14.38 -33.88 10.39
C LEU A 205 -14.17 -35.30 10.89
N SER A 206 -13.20 -36.01 10.33
CA SER A 206 -12.75 -37.33 10.79
C SER A 206 -12.03 -37.30 12.14
N THR A 207 -11.80 -36.15 12.71
CA THR A 207 -11.16 -35.92 14.02
C THR A 207 -12.00 -35.00 14.90
N ARG A 208 -11.89 -35.17 16.21
CA ARG A 208 -12.58 -34.28 17.16
C ARG A 208 -11.81 -32.96 17.27
N LEU A 209 -12.54 -31.84 17.15
CA LEU A 209 -12.03 -30.53 17.39
C LEU A 209 -11.96 -30.21 18.89
N TYR A 210 -11.01 -29.35 19.27
CA TYR A 210 -11.01 -28.77 20.60
C TYR A 210 -12.13 -27.74 20.74
N PRO A 211 -12.65 -27.49 21.95
CA PRO A 211 -13.75 -26.54 22.15
C PRO A 211 -13.50 -25.15 21.57
N TYR A 212 -12.26 -24.68 21.65
CA TYR A 212 -11.90 -23.41 21.04
C TYR A 212 -11.89 -23.47 19.50
N GLN A 213 -11.49 -24.59 18.92
CA GLN A 213 -11.50 -24.79 17.46
C GLN A 213 -12.94 -24.85 16.93
N GLU A 214 -13.85 -25.48 17.66
CA GLU A 214 -15.29 -25.48 17.35
C GLU A 214 -15.83 -24.04 17.33
N LYS A 215 -15.48 -23.21 18.34
CA LYS A 215 -15.84 -21.80 18.38
C LYS A 215 -15.31 -21.02 17.18
N GLY A 216 -14.05 -21.29 16.77
CA GLY A 216 -13.45 -20.64 15.61
C GLY A 216 -14.09 -21.08 14.28
N ALA A 217 -14.38 -22.36 14.12
CA ALA A 217 -15.10 -22.86 12.97
C ALA A 217 -16.51 -22.27 12.86
N MET A 218 -17.22 -22.13 14.00
CA MET A 218 -18.52 -21.45 14.06
C MET A 218 -18.41 -19.96 13.70
N HIS A 219 -17.39 -19.26 14.23
CA HIS A 219 -17.15 -17.86 13.90
C HIS A 219 -17.00 -17.66 12.40
N LEU A 220 -16.20 -18.50 11.73
CA LEU A 220 -16.02 -18.45 10.29
C LEU A 220 -17.31 -18.80 9.54
N ALA A 221 -17.94 -19.94 9.84
CA ALA A 221 -19.11 -20.43 9.11
C ALA A 221 -20.31 -19.46 9.20
N PHE A 222 -20.61 -18.96 10.41
CA PHE A 222 -21.75 -18.07 10.65
C PHE A 222 -21.40 -16.59 10.58
N GLY A 223 -20.12 -16.23 10.52
CA GLY A 223 -19.69 -14.86 10.27
C GLY A 223 -19.79 -14.43 8.81
N ARG A 224 -20.00 -15.38 7.88
CA ARG A 224 -20.07 -15.18 6.43
C ARG A 224 -18.77 -14.66 5.82
N ARG A 225 -18.30 -13.51 6.25
CA ARG A 225 -17.02 -12.92 5.88
C ARG A 225 -16.31 -12.52 7.16
N ALA A 226 -15.35 -13.32 7.58
CA ALA A 226 -14.77 -13.22 8.92
C ALA A 226 -13.27 -13.50 8.91
N MET A 227 -12.61 -12.97 9.92
CA MET A 227 -11.18 -13.17 10.18
C MET A 227 -10.98 -14.03 11.41
N LEU A 228 -10.14 -15.04 11.26
CA LEU A 228 -9.59 -15.82 12.35
C LEU A 228 -8.13 -15.40 12.57
N ALA A 229 -7.92 -14.59 13.59
CA ALA A 229 -6.65 -13.98 13.94
C ALA A 229 -5.97 -14.66 15.13
N ASP A 230 -6.26 -15.94 15.35
CA ASP A 230 -5.66 -16.77 16.40
C ASP A 230 -4.15 -16.80 16.29
N ASP A 231 -3.49 -16.91 17.41
CA ASP A 231 -2.04 -17.11 17.48
C ASP A 231 -1.60 -18.31 16.64
N MET A 232 -0.36 -18.30 16.23
CA MET A 232 0.20 -19.40 15.44
C MET A 232 0.23 -20.71 16.23
N GLY A 233 -0.07 -21.81 15.54
CA GLY A 233 -0.11 -23.14 16.18
C GLY A 233 -1.47 -23.53 16.76
N LEU A 234 -2.46 -22.65 16.80
CA LEU A 234 -3.82 -22.95 17.27
C LEU A 234 -4.70 -23.69 16.24
N GLY A 235 -4.14 -24.10 15.11
CA GLY A 235 -4.85 -24.91 14.11
C GLY A 235 -5.88 -24.11 13.30
N LYS A 236 -5.56 -22.91 12.84
CA LYS A 236 -6.42 -22.09 11.96
C LYS A 236 -6.88 -22.85 10.72
N THR A 237 -5.99 -23.63 10.10
CA THR A 237 -6.27 -24.44 8.93
C THR A 237 -7.41 -25.45 9.18
N VAL A 238 -7.33 -26.24 10.26
CA VAL A 238 -8.37 -27.23 10.59
C VAL A 238 -9.70 -26.55 10.93
N GLN A 239 -9.68 -25.39 11.58
CA GLN A 239 -10.89 -24.61 11.87
C GLN A 239 -11.56 -24.12 10.57
N ALA A 240 -10.77 -23.66 9.60
CA ALA A 240 -11.29 -23.23 8.29
C ALA A 240 -11.84 -24.40 7.45
N ILE A 241 -11.15 -25.56 7.48
CA ILE A 241 -11.65 -26.79 6.84
C ILE A 241 -12.98 -27.22 7.47
N ALA A 242 -13.07 -27.22 8.79
CA ALA A 242 -14.30 -27.54 9.52
C ALA A 242 -15.44 -26.57 9.20
N ALA A 243 -15.15 -25.28 9.13
CA ALA A 243 -16.14 -24.27 8.74
C ALA A 243 -16.65 -24.48 7.30
N ALA A 244 -15.76 -24.81 6.35
CA ALA A 244 -16.12 -25.09 4.97
C ALA A 244 -16.97 -26.39 4.87
N ALA A 245 -16.61 -27.44 5.60
CA ALA A 245 -17.38 -28.67 5.68
C ALA A 245 -18.77 -28.43 6.30
N LEU A 246 -18.86 -27.61 7.35
CA LEU A 246 -20.12 -27.22 7.97
C LEU A 246 -21.00 -26.41 6.99
N LEU A 247 -20.44 -25.49 6.24
CA LEU A 247 -21.17 -24.74 5.21
C LEU A 247 -21.64 -25.63 4.07
N LYS A 248 -20.87 -26.64 3.69
CA LYS A 248 -21.31 -27.66 2.71
C LYS A 248 -22.56 -28.38 3.20
N GLU A 249 -22.57 -28.76 4.47
CA GLU A 249 -23.71 -29.49 5.06
C GLU A 249 -24.94 -28.60 5.27
N LEU A 250 -24.75 -27.35 5.72
CA LEU A 250 -25.86 -26.46 6.07
C LEU A 250 -26.35 -25.59 4.91
N ARG A 251 -25.50 -25.27 3.95
CA ARG A 251 -25.75 -24.29 2.89
C ARG A 251 -25.47 -24.80 1.48
N ASP A 252 -25.10 -26.07 1.38
CA ASP A 252 -24.78 -26.76 0.12
C ASP A 252 -23.80 -26.02 -0.78
N ILE A 253 -22.76 -25.37 -0.20
CA ILE A 253 -21.70 -24.75 -0.99
C ILE A 253 -20.95 -25.83 -1.78
N GLN A 254 -20.54 -25.49 -3.01
CA GLN A 254 -19.94 -26.45 -3.95
C GLN A 254 -18.49 -26.14 -4.29
N ARG A 255 -18.06 -24.86 -4.24
CA ARG A 255 -16.77 -24.42 -4.74
C ARG A 255 -16.04 -23.55 -3.72
N VAL A 256 -14.93 -24.05 -3.24
CA VAL A 256 -14.07 -23.37 -2.27
C VAL A 256 -12.70 -23.12 -2.89
N LEU A 257 -12.28 -21.86 -2.94
CA LEU A 257 -10.93 -21.48 -3.35
C LEU A 257 -10.08 -21.17 -2.12
N VAL A 258 -8.97 -21.89 -1.96
CA VAL A 258 -7.96 -21.61 -0.95
C VAL A 258 -6.78 -20.89 -1.61
N ILE A 259 -6.48 -19.67 -1.15
CA ILE A 259 -5.34 -18.87 -1.58
C ILE A 259 -4.34 -18.84 -0.42
N CYS A 260 -3.18 -19.45 -0.62
CA CYS A 260 -2.16 -19.58 0.41
C CYS A 260 -0.75 -19.32 -0.15
N PRO A 261 0.28 -19.17 0.68
CA PRO A 261 1.67 -19.19 0.20
C PRO A 261 1.98 -20.47 -0.59
N ALA A 262 2.81 -20.34 -1.64
CA ALA A 262 3.16 -21.47 -2.51
C ALA A 262 3.68 -22.70 -1.74
N SER A 263 4.42 -22.47 -0.64
CA SER A 263 4.95 -23.52 0.24
C SER A 263 3.88 -24.32 0.98
N LEU A 264 2.68 -23.78 1.14
CA LEU A 264 1.59 -24.38 1.93
C LEU A 264 0.57 -25.15 1.10
N LYS A 265 0.58 -25.05 -0.24
CA LYS A 265 -0.42 -25.69 -1.10
C LYS A 265 -0.59 -27.19 -0.82
N HIS A 266 0.52 -27.91 -0.82
CA HIS A 266 0.48 -29.37 -0.58
C HIS A 266 0.17 -29.74 0.87
N GLN A 267 0.53 -28.87 1.83
CA GLN A 267 0.14 -29.06 3.23
C GLN A 267 -1.39 -28.94 3.37
N TRP A 268 -1.99 -27.90 2.80
CA TRP A 268 -3.45 -27.74 2.76
C TRP A 268 -4.14 -28.95 2.16
N ALA A 269 -3.64 -29.44 1.02
CA ALA A 269 -4.20 -30.63 0.38
C ALA A 269 -4.10 -31.87 1.26
N ARG A 270 -2.98 -32.08 1.97
CA ARG A 270 -2.81 -33.19 2.93
C ARG A 270 -3.75 -33.06 4.11
N GLU A 271 -3.91 -31.87 4.69
CA GLU A 271 -4.81 -31.64 5.82
C GLU A 271 -6.27 -31.85 5.42
N ILE A 272 -6.71 -31.36 4.25
CA ILE A 272 -8.05 -31.60 3.73
C ILE A 272 -8.32 -33.11 3.59
N ARG A 273 -7.43 -33.87 2.96
CA ARG A 273 -7.57 -35.34 2.80
C ARG A 273 -7.52 -36.09 4.13
N ARG A 274 -6.76 -35.58 5.12
CA ARG A 274 -6.65 -36.15 6.45
C ARG A 274 -7.94 -35.97 7.26
N PHE A 275 -8.54 -34.80 7.18
CA PHE A 275 -9.64 -34.42 8.05
C PHE A 275 -11.03 -34.59 7.41
N THR A 276 -11.10 -34.66 6.08
CA THR A 276 -12.36 -34.76 5.35
C THR A 276 -12.28 -35.78 4.20
N SER A 277 -13.44 -36.21 3.72
CA SER A 277 -13.59 -36.96 2.45
C SER A 277 -13.80 -36.05 1.23
N LEU A 278 -13.68 -34.71 1.39
CA LEU A 278 -13.96 -33.77 0.35
C LEU A 278 -12.84 -33.76 -0.70
N SER A 279 -13.21 -33.62 -1.96
CA SER A 279 -12.26 -33.58 -3.08
C SER A 279 -11.44 -32.30 -3.07
N VAL A 280 -10.16 -32.41 -3.41
CA VAL A 280 -9.21 -31.30 -3.42
C VAL A 280 -8.28 -31.40 -4.60
N THR A 281 -8.13 -30.28 -5.33
CA THR A 281 -7.20 -30.10 -6.43
C THR A 281 -6.21 -28.98 -6.10
N VAL A 282 -4.92 -29.26 -6.28
CA VAL A 282 -3.85 -28.26 -6.22
C VAL A 282 -3.61 -27.76 -7.63
N VAL A 283 -3.85 -26.47 -7.86
CA VAL A 283 -3.65 -25.83 -9.17
C VAL A 283 -2.19 -25.40 -9.30
N GLU A 284 -1.49 -26.03 -10.24
CA GLU A 284 -0.07 -25.79 -10.52
C GLU A 284 0.29 -26.23 -11.95
N GLY A 285 1.51 -25.95 -12.39
CA GLY A 285 1.97 -26.25 -13.74
C GLY A 285 1.85 -25.08 -14.70
N LYS A 286 1.91 -25.35 -16.00
CA LYS A 286 1.76 -24.34 -17.05
C LYS A 286 0.31 -23.83 -17.12
N ARG A 287 0.08 -22.68 -17.77
CA ARG A 287 -1.24 -22.05 -17.85
C ARG A 287 -2.30 -22.98 -18.45
N GLU A 288 -1.95 -23.73 -19.49
CA GLU A 288 -2.84 -24.72 -20.14
C GLU A 288 -3.28 -25.81 -19.18
N ASP A 289 -2.34 -26.37 -18.41
CA ASP A 289 -2.64 -27.41 -17.41
C ASP A 289 -3.57 -26.84 -16.32
N ARG A 290 -3.31 -25.62 -15.87
CA ARG A 290 -4.11 -24.97 -14.84
C ARG A 290 -5.55 -24.68 -15.29
N ARG A 291 -5.77 -24.31 -16.55
CA ARG A 291 -7.13 -24.16 -17.11
C ARG A 291 -7.97 -25.44 -16.96
N GLY A 292 -7.35 -26.59 -17.18
CA GLY A 292 -8.00 -27.89 -16.95
C GLY A 292 -8.33 -28.14 -15.47
N LEU A 293 -7.37 -27.80 -14.59
CA LEU A 293 -7.53 -27.97 -13.13
C LEU A 293 -8.60 -27.03 -12.53
N TYR A 294 -8.79 -25.82 -13.08
CA TYR A 294 -9.88 -24.93 -12.67
C TYR A 294 -11.27 -25.50 -13.03
N LYS A 295 -11.39 -26.21 -14.14
CA LYS A 295 -12.66 -26.82 -14.60
C LYS A 295 -13.02 -28.11 -13.87
N ASP A 296 -12.09 -28.71 -13.14
CA ASP A 296 -12.34 -29.89 -12.31
C ASP A 296 -13.47 -29.64 -11.31
N SER A 297 -14.28 -30.67 -11.04
CA SER A 297 -15.42 -30.62 -10.11
C SER A 297 -15.04 -30.72 -8.63
N SER A 298 -13.75 -30.62 -8.28
CA SER A 298 -13.29 -30.71 -6.89
C SER A 298 -13.88 -29.60 -6.02
N PHE A 299 -14.24 -29.96 -4.79
CA PHE A 299 -14.80 -29.04 -3.82
C PHE A 299 -13.80 -27.96 -3.40
N PHE A 300 -12.55 -28.33 -3.08
CA PHE A 300 -11.46 -27.41 -2.79
C PHE A 300 -10.52 -27.25 -3.98
N LYS A 301 -10.25 -26.00 -4.35
CA LYS A 301 -9.15 -25.64 -5.25
C LYS A 301 -8.12 -24.82 -4.49
N ILE A 302 -6.85 -25.19 -4.59
CA ILE A 302 -5.76 -24.55 -3.84
C ILE A 302 -4.82 -23.87 -4.82
N ILE A 303 -4.61 -22.56 -4.65
CA ILE A 303 -3.69 -21.74 -5.45
C ILE A 303 -2.77 -20.93 -4.55
N ASN A 304 -1.72 -20.37 -5.12
CA ASN A 304 -0.89 -19.36 -4.44
C ASN A 304 -1.26 -17.95 -4.89
N TYR A 305 -0.89 -16.96 -4.09
CA TYR A 305 -1.21 -15.54 -4.32
C TYR A 305 -0.74 -15.01 -5.68
N GLU A 306 0.40 -15.49 -6.17
CA GLU A 306 0.95 -15.08 -7.46
C GLU A 306 0.07 -15.53 -8.64
N LEU A 307 -0.56 -16.72 -8.55
CA LEU A 307 -1.45 -17.22 -9.60
C LEU A 307 -2.74 -16.41 -9.73
N VAL A 308 -3.21 -15.76 -8.68
CA VAL A 308 -4.37 -14.86 -8.77
C VAL A 308 -4.18 -13.79 -9.84
N ARG A 309 -2.94 -13.35 -10.03
CA ARG A 309 -2.62 -12.35 -11.06
C ARG A 309 -2.58 -12.92 -12.48
N PHE A 310 -2.15 -14.16 -12.62
CA PHE A 310 -1.94 -14.77 -13.94
C PHE A 310 -3.18 -15.47 -14.47
N ASP A 311 -4.10 -15.87 -13.59
CA ASP A 311 -5.26 -16.69 -13.90
C ASP A 311 -6.57 -15.96 -13.55
N GLN A 312 -6.61 -14.62 -13.74
CA GLN A 312 -7.73 -13.78 -13.32
C GLN A 312 -9.01 -14.14 -14.07
N ASP A 313 -8.90 -14.38 -15.37
CA ASP A 313 -10.06 -14.72 -16.25
C ASP A 313 -10.69 -16.04 -15.79
N GLU A 314 -9.86 -17.08 -15.59
CA GLU A 314 -10.31 -18.39 -15.13
C GLU A 314 -10.95 -18.32 -13.72
N LEU A 315 -10.46 -17.42 -12.86
CA LEU A 315 -11.00 -17.23 -11.52
C LEU A 315 -12.33 -16.46 -11.49
N GLN A 316 -12.55 -15.53 -12.41
CA GLN A 316 -13.81 -14.79 -12.52
C GLN A 316 -14.96 -15.70 -12.99
N ASP A 317 -14.66 -16.67 -13.86
CA ASP A 317 -15.65 -17.62 -14.39
C ASP A 317 -16.05 -18.70 -13.39
N LEU A 318 -15.33 -18.83 -12.28
CA LEU A 318 -15.49 -19.96 -11.35
C LEU A 318 -16.69 -19.87 -10.42
N HIS A 319 -17.48 -18.83 -10.37
CA HIS A 319 -18.61 -18.68 -9.44
C HIS A 319 -18.34 -19.32 -8.06
N LEU A 320 -17.43 -18.69 -7.30
CA LEU A 320 -16.94 -19.20 -6.02
C LEU A 320 -17.94 -18.96 -4.89
N ASP A 321 -18.25 -20.00 -4.11
CA ASP A 321 -19.08 -19.86 -2.91
C ASP A 321 -18.25 -19.32 -1.73
N LEU A 322 -17.04 -19.84 -1.55
CA LEU A 322 -16.15 -19.48 -0.44
C LEU A 322 -14.72 -19.25 -0.94
N ILE A 323 -14.12 -18.17 -0.48
CA ILE A 323 -12.68 -17.90 -0.62
C ILE A 323 -12.03 -17.94 0.76
N ILE A 324 -10.95 -18.71 0.91
CA ILE A 324 -10.13 -18.77 2.12
C ILE A 324 -8.78 -18.16 1.79
N LEU A 325 -8.41 -17.08 2.49
CA LEU A 325 -7.07 -16.50 2.44
C LEU A 325 -6.27 -16.98 3.64
N ASP A 326 -5.20 -17.73 3.39
CA ASP A 326 -4.26 -18.11 4.44
C ASP A 326 -2.99 -17.24 4.39
N GLU A 327 -2.45 -16.89 5.56
CA GLU A 327 -1.38 -15.92 5.73
C GLU A 327 -1.72 -14.60 5.01
N ALA A 328 -2.90 -14.05 5.34
CA ALA A 328 -3.49 -12.90 4.65
C ALA A 328 -2.68 -11.60 4.75
N GLN A 329 -1.62 -11.55 5.58
CA GLN A 329 -0.65 -10.45 5.54
C GLN A 329 0.03 -10.30 4.15
N ARG A 330 -0.11 -11.26 3.25
CA ARG A 330 0.32 -11.13 1.85
C ARG A 330 -0.42 -10.03 1.08
N ILE A 331 -1.63 -9.68 1.51
CA ILE A 331 -2.41 -8.58 0.91
C ILE A 331 -2.43 -7.31 1.77
N LYS A 332 -1.57 -7.20 2.78
CA LYS A 332 -1.49 -6.04 3.68
C LYS A 332 -1.13 -4.73 2.97
N ASN A 333 -0.37 -4.79 1.90
CA ASN A 333 -0.06 -3.61 1.09
C ASN A 333 -1.09 -3.46 -0.03
N TRP A 334 -2.06 -2.56 0.17
CA TRP A 334 -3.14 -2.30 -0.78
C TRP A 334 -2.69 -1.77 -2.16
N ARG A 335 -1.42 -1.29 -2.27
CA ARG A 335 -0.86 -0.76 -3.52
C ARG A 335 -0.33 -1.85 -4.45
N THR A 336 -0.18 -3.08 -3.96
CA THR A 336 0.33 -4.18 -4.79
C THR A 336 -0.73 -4.67 -5.78
N LYS A 337 -0.30 -5.03 -6.99
CA LYS A 337 -1.19 -5.61 -8.00
C LYS A 337 -1.90 -6.87 -7.48
N THR A 338 -1.18 -7.73 -6.77
CA THR A 338 -1.73 -8.95 -6.17
C THR A 338 -2.86 -8.64 -5.18
N ALA A 339 -2.67 -7.68 -4.26
CA ALA A 339 -3.72 -7.28 -3.32
C ALA A 339 -4.95 -6.72 -4.05
N GLY A 340 -4.74 -5.90 -5.10
CA GLY A 340 -5.82 -5.36 -5.92
C GLY A 340 -6.64 -6.46 -6.59
N MET A 341 -5.98 -7.47 -7.15
CA MET A 341 -6.66 -8.58 -7.85
C MET A 341 -7.37 -9.53 -6.90
N VAL A 342 -6.76 -9.88 -5.75
CA VAL A 342 -7.44 -10.69 -4.71
C VAL A 342 -8.73 -10.02 -4.25
N LYS A 343 -8.73 -8.69 -4.09
CA LYS A 343 -9.92 -7.92 -3.68
C LYS A 343 -11.02 -7.85 -4.75
N GLN A 344 -10.71 -8.13 -6.00
CA GLN A 344 -11.71 -8.19 -7.08
C GLN A 344 -12.43 -9.53 -7.15
N LEU A 345 -11.89 -10.59 -6.52
CA LEU A 345 -12.55 -11.88 -6.47
C LEU A 345 -13.85 -11.79 -5.66
N GLN A 346 -14.90 -12.39 -6.20
CA GLN A 346 -16.22 -12.39 -5.60
C GLN A 346 -16.57 -13.76 -5.03
N SER A 347 -17.16 -13.78 -3.85
CA SER A 347 -17.69 -14.98 -3.22
C SER A 347 -18.73 -14.60 -2.16
N ARG A 348 -19.66 -15.52 -1.91
CA ARG A 348 -20.68 -15.33 -0.84
C ARG A 348 -20.03 -15.36 0.55
N TYR A 349 -19.06 -16.26 0.76
CA TYR A 349 -18.31 -16.42 2.01
C TYR A 349 -16.83 -16.09 1.81
N ALA A 350 -16.21 -15.52 2.83
CA ALA A 350 -14.77 -15.26 2.82
C ALA A 350 -14.17 -15.49 4.22
N PHE A 351 -13.17 -16.35 4.29
CA PHE A 351 -12.40 -16.59 5.52
C PHE A 351 -11.00 -16.03 5.36
N VAL A 352 -10.60 -15.22 6.31
CA VAL A 352 -9.26 -14.65 6.38
C VAL A 352 -8.54 -15.26 7.56
N LEU A 353 -7.45 -15.97 7.30
CA LEU A 353 -6.63 -16.60 8.32
C LEU A 353 -5.29 -15.86 8.41
N THR A 354 -4.95 -15.40 9.58
CA THR A 354 -3.66 -14.75 9.83
C THR A 354 -3.30 -14.88 11.30
N GLY A 355 -2.02 -15.07 11.61
CA GLY A 355 -1.52 -14.97 12.99
C GLY A 355 -1.10 -13.54 13.34
N THR A 356 -0.98 -12.69 12.33
CA THR A 356 -0.47 -11.31 12.44
C THR A 356 -1.29 -10.37 11.57
N PRO A 357 -2.50 -10.01 12.00
CA PRO A 357 -3.38 -9.14 11.21
C PRO A 357 -2.84 -7.71 11.08
N LEU A 358 -1.91 -7.34 11.94
CA LEU A 358 -1.24 -6.04 11.99
C LEU A 358 0.22 -6.24 12.37
N GLU A 359 1.14 -5.77 11.54
CA GLU A 359 2.58 -5.88 11.81
C GLU A 359 3.24 -4.52 12.07
N ASN A 360 2.93 -3.51 11.27
CA ASN A 360 3.62 -2.23 11.33
C ASN A 360 2.68 -1.01 11.30
N ARG A 361 1.56 -1.07 10.59
CA ARG A 361 0.71 0.11 10.31
C ARG A 361 -0.76 -0.27 10.21
N LEU A 362 -1.64 0.61 10.68
CA LEU A 362 -3.09 0.43 10.53
C LEU A 362 -3.56 0.24 9.08
N ASP A 363 -2.83 0.77 8.09
CA ASP A 363 -3.09 0.54 6.66
C ASP A 363 -3.12 -0.95 6.30
N GLU A 364 -2.35 -1.79 7.03
CA GLU A 364 -2.29 -3.23 6.81
C GLU A 364 -3.62 -3.90 7.15
N LEU A 365 -4.19 -3.54 8.30
CA LEU A 365 -5.51 -3.99 8.72
C LEU A 365 -6.59 -3.47 7.77
N TYR A 366 -6.53 -2.19 7.40
CA TYR A 366 -7.42 -1.60 6.42
C TYR A 366 -7.42 -2.39 5.11
N SER A 367 -6.25 -2.74 4.60
CA SER A 367 -6.12 -3.51 3.36
C SER A 367 -6.79 -4.88 3.44
N ILE A 368 -6.68 -5.58 4.57
CA ILE A 368 -7.33 -6.88 4.78
C ILE A 368 -8.87 -6.71 4.85
N PHE A 369 -9.34 -5.68 5.56
CA PHE A 369 -10.78 -5.42 5.66
C PHE A 369 -11.42 -5.01 4.33
N GLN A 370 -10.66 -4.42 3.40
CA GLN A 370 -11.11 -4.19 2.03
C GLN A 370 -11.46 -5.49 1.27
N PHE A 371 -10.88 -6.62 1.65
CA PHE A 371 -11.28 -7.93 1.13
C PHE A 371 -12.48 -8.51 1.89
N ILE A 372 -12.55 -8.34 3.21
CA ILE A 372 -13.68 -8.83 4.02
C ILE A 372 -14.97 -8.11 3.61
N ASP A 373 -15.05 -6.82 3.84
CA ASP A 373 -16.09 -5.92 3.37
C ASP A 373 -15.59 -4.47 3.42
N PRO A 374 -15.43 -3.80 2.27
CA PRO A 374 -14.94 -2.41 2.22
C PRO A 374 -15.76 -1.42 3.04
N ARG A 375 -17.03 -1.74 3.33
CA ARG A 375 -17.93 -0.86 4.07
C ARG A 375 -17.68 -0.83 5.57
N ILE A 376 -17.03 -1.85 6.14
CA ILE A 376 -16.76 -1.95 7.58
C ILE A 376 -15.88 -0.78 8.06
N LEU A 377 -14.77 -0.54 7.38
CA LEU A 377 -13.84 0.55 7.70
C LEU A 377 -14.02 1.78 6.79
N GLY A 378 -14.89 1.68 5.80
CA GLY A 378 -15.18 2.74 4.84
C GLY A 378 -14.02 3.05 3.89
N PRO A 379 -14.06 4.18 3.18
CA PRO A 379 -12.99 4.59 2.28
C PRO A 379 -11.76 5.08 3.06
N LEU A 380 -10.59 5.00 2.41
CA LEU A 380 -9.30 5.31 3.05
C LEU A 380 -9.23 6.73 3.63
N TRP A 381 -9.86 7.73 3.00
CA TRP A 381 -9.87 9.10 3.52
C TRP A 381 -10.61 9.19 4.86
N HIS A 382 -11.76 8.51 4.98
CA HIS A 382 -12.57 8.45 6.19
C HIS A 382 -11.87 7.65 7.30
N PHE A 383 -11.27 6.51 6.95
CA PHE A 383 -10.45 5.73 7.86
C PHE A 383 -9.27 6.52 8.44
N ASN A 384 -8.58 7.29 7.58
CA ASN A 384 -7.48 8.13 8.03
C ASN A 384 -7.95 9.27 8.95
N ASP A 385 -9.06 9.92 8.65
CA ASP A 385 -9.62 10.99 9.49
C ASP A 385 -9.99 10.48 10.89
N ARG A 386 -10.57 9.28 10.97
CA ARG A 386 -11.02 8.67 12.23
C ARG A 386 -9.90 8.13 13.09
N PHE A 387 -8.89 7.48 12.48
CA PHE A 387 -7.91 6.67 13.21
C PHE A 387 -6.48 7.16 13.15
N TYR A 388 -6.17 8.18 12.34
CA TYR A 388 -4.86 8.79 12.27
C TYR A 388 -4.87 10.20 12.86
N GLU A 389 -3.84 10.53 13.61
CA GLU A 389 -3.52 11.91 13.96
C GLU A 389 -2.60 12.46 12.89
N LEU A 390 -3.12 13.40 12.07
CA LEU A 390 -2.45 13.91 10.86
C LEU A 390 -2.15 15.39 10.99
N GLU A 391 -0.94 15.80 10.61
CA GLU A 391 -0.52 17.18 10.46
C GLU A 391 -0.30 17.51 8.98
N LYS A 392 -0.92 18.58 8.49
CA LYS A 392 -0.75 19.04 7.11
C LYS A 392 0.54 19.86 7.00
N ARG A 393 1.45 19.42 6.14
CA ARG A 393 2.70 20.15 5.86
C ARG A 393 2.46 21.26 4.84
N PRO A 394 3.32 22.30 4.82
CA PRO A 394 3.25 23.37 3.80
C PRO A 394 3.33 22.85 2.36
N THR A 395 3.96 21.70 2.15
CA THR A 395 4.06 21.01 0.84
C THR A 395 2.76 20.31 0.39
N GLY A 396 1.65 20.45 1.14
CA GLY A 396 0.39 19.74 0.87
C GLY A 396 0.38 18.27 1.23
N THR A 397 1.49 17.71 1.76
CA THR A 397 1.55 16.34 2.25
C THR A 397 1.17 16.27 3.72
N TYR A 398 0.69 15.08 4.17
CA TYR A 398 0.34 14.84 5.58
C TYR A 398 1.42 14.05 6.30
N LYS A 399 1.76 14.48 7.52
CA LYS A 399 2.60 13.77 8.46
C LYS A 399 1.70 13.00 9.44
N VAL A 400 1.99 11.74 9.69
CA VAL A 400 1.30 10.94 10.72
C VAL A 400 1.97 11.23 12.05
N LEU A 401 1.24 11.79 13.00
CA LEU A 401 1.69 12.08 14.36
C LEU A 401 1.39 10.92 15.32
N GLY A 402 0.39 10.11 14.99
CA GLY A 402 -0.02 9.00 15.83
C GLY A 402 -1.25 8.30 15.31
N TYR A 403 -1.77 7.41 16.14
CA TYR A 403 -3.06 6.74 15.96
C TYR A 403 -3.98 7.08 17.12
N LYS A 404 -5.27 7.18 16.84
CA LYS A 404 -6.32 7.55 17.81
C LYS A 404 -7.53 6.61 17.69
N ASN A 405 -8.45 6.68 18.65
CA ASN A 405 -9.75 6.00 18.63
C ASN A 405 -9.67 4.47 18.47
N PHE A 406 -8.69 3.83 19.12
CA PHE A 406 -8.58 2.37 19.06
C PHE A 406 -9.81 1.64 19.61
N ASP A 407 -10.50 2.20 20.60
CA ASP A 407 -11.75 1.63 21.15
C ASP A 407 -12.82 1.52 20.09
N GLU A 408 -12.98 2.58 19.30
CA GLU A 408 -13.92 2.63 18.19
C GLU A 408 -13.54 1.64 17.09
N LEU A 409 -12.24 1.55 16.78
CA LEU A 409 -11.73 0.58 15.82
C LEU A 409 -12.00 -0.85 16.28
N ARG A 410 -11.68 -1.17 17.55
CA ARG A 410 -11.95 -2.47 18.17
C ARG A 410 -13.42 -2.83 18.09
N ALA A 411 -14.31 -1.91 18.52
CA ALA A 411 -15.76 -2.12 18.46
C ALA A 411 -16.24 -2.37 17.02
N THR A 412 -15.70 -1.63 16.06
CA THR A 412 -16.07 -1.77 14.63
C THR A 412 -15.66 -3.12 14.06
N ILE A 413 -14.47 -3.62 14.41
CA ILE A 413 -13.95 -4.88 13.84
C ILE A 413 -14.37 -6.13 14.65
N ALA A 414 -14.73 -6.00 15.93
CA ALA A 414 -15.02 -7.12 16.84
C ALA A 414 -16.04 -8.14 16.28
N PRO A 415 -17.11 -7.77 15.57
CA PRO A 415 -18.04 -8.76 15.00
C PRO A 415 -17.43 -9.66 13.94
N TYR A 416 -16.33 -9.22 13.31
CA TYR A 416 -15.71 -9.88 12.16
C TYR A 416 -14.40 -10.58 12.49
N VAL A 417 -13.83 -10.34 13.68
CA VAL A 417 -12.52 -10.86 14.07
C VAL A 417 -12.64 -11.73 15.31
N LEU A 418 -12.15 -12.94 15.22
CA LEU A 418 -11.90 -13.76 16.40
C LEU A 418 -10.39 -13.92 16.58
N ARG A 419 -9.89 -13.48 17.72
CA ARG A 419 -8.49 -13.60 18.10
C ARG A 419 -8.39 -14.24 19.49
N ARG A 420 -7.49 -15.21 19.61
CA ARG A 420 -7.16 -15.85 20.89
C ARG A 420 -5.67 -16.06 20.94
N THR A 421 -5.12 -15.84 22.10
CA THR A 421 -3.72 -16.14 22.38
C THR A 421 -3.55 -17.62 22.76
N ARG A 422 -2.32 -18.13 22.67
CA ARG A 422 -2.01 -19.50 23.12
C ARG A 422 -2.25 -19.65 24.60
N GLU A 423 -1.87 -18.64 25.40
CA GLU A 423 -2.00 -18.61 26.84
C GLU A 423 -3.46 -18.71 27.31
N GLU A 424 -4.39 -18.07 26.59
CA GLU A 424 -5.81 -18.14 26.90
C GLU A 424 -6.42 -19.54 26.63
N VAL A 425 -5.91 -20.25 25.64
CA VAL A 425 -6.58 -21.44 25.07
C VAL A 425 -5.92 -22.74 25.47
N LEU A 426 -4.60 -22.76 25.56
CA LEU A 426 -3.80 -23.95 25.79
C LEU A 426 -3.13 -23.89 27.16
N LYS A 427 -3.92 -24.09 28.22
CA LYS A 427 -3.43 -24.18 29.60
C LYS A 427 -2.45 -25.34 29.82
N ASP A 428 -2.42 -26.31 28.88
CA ASP A 428 -1.59 -27.51 28.93
C ASP A 428 -0.35 -27.42 28.02
N LEU A 429 -0.03 -26.23 27.47
CA LEU A 429 1.25 -26.06 26.76
C LEU A 429 2.41 -26.13 27.74
N PRO A 430 3.49 -26.85 27.38
CA PRO A 430 4.72 -26.80 28.16
C PRO A 430 5.27 -25.38 28.26
N GLU A 431 5.99 -25.12 29.33
CA GLU A 431 6.62 -23.82 29.55
C GLU A 431 7.56 -23.42 28.41
N ARG A 432 7.57 -22.14 28.06
CA ARG A 432 8.50 -21.53 27.12
C ARG A 432 9.47 -20.65 27.89
N VAL A 433 10.78 -20.85 27.66
CA VAL A 433 11.84 -20.05 28.28
C VAL A 433 12.63 -19.35 27.17
N ASP A 434 12.61 -18.03 27.18
CA ASP A 434 13.31 -17.19 26.20
C ASP A 434 14.63 -16.69 26.80
N ASN A 435 15.75 -17.07 26.20
CA ASN A 435 17.10 -16.68 26.57
C ASN A 435 17.76 -15.79 25.51
N HIS A 436 18.39 -14.71 25.93
CA HIS A 436 19.17 -13.83 25.10
C HIS A 436 20.64 -13.97 25.41
N PHE A 437 21.41 -14.42 24.42
CA PHE A 437 22.86 -14.58 24.54
C PHE A 437 23.55 -13.43 23.81
N PHE A 438 24.12 -12.51 24.59
CA PHE A 438 24.86 -11.36 24.07
C PHE A 438 26.31 -11.76 23.79
N ILE A 439 26.68 -11.73 22.52
CA ILE A 439 27.95 -12.22 22.01
C ILE A 439 28.79 -11.03 21.55
N GLU A 440 30.01 -10.94 22.05
CA GLU A 440 30.96 -9.91 21.61
C GLU A 440 31.47 -10.21 20.21
N MET A 441 31.46 -9.19 19.33
CA MET A 441 32.02 -9.33 17.99
C MET A 441 33.57 -9.37 18.05
N SER A 442 34.19 -10.08 17.11
CA SER A 442 35.64 -10.07 16.94
C SER A 442 36.13 -8.71 16.42
N ASP A 443 37.41 -8.37 16.69
CA ASP A 443 38.02 -7.12 16.19
C ASP A 443 37.90 -6.94 14.67
N PRO A 444 38.07 -7.99 13.81
CA PRO A 444 37.83 -7.84 12.38
C PRO A 444 36.38 -7.54 12.01
N GLN A 445 35.40 -8.08 12.78
CA GLN A 445 34.00 -7.73 12.57
C GLN A 445 33.74 -6.27 12.95
N TRP A 446 34.29 -5.81 14.10
CA TRP A 446 34.13 -4.43 14.52
C TRP A 446 34.67 -3.46 13.49
N LYS A 447 35.86 -3.72 12.95
CA LYS A 447 36.45 -2.87 11.91
C LYS A 447 35.54 -2.74 10.69
N ALA A 448 35.03 -3.84 10.18
CA ALA A 448 34.12 -3.83 9.02
C ALA A 448 32.76 -3.20 9.35
N TYR A 449 32.26 -3.41 10.57
CA TYR A 449 31.00 -2.84 11.05
C TYR A 449 31.07 -1.31 11.19
N ASP A 450 32.18 -0.79 11.73
CA ASP A 450 32.35 0.65 11.97
C ASP A 450 32.46 1.44 10.66
N GLU A 451 33.02 0.88 9.59
CA GLU A 451 33.03 1.50 8.25
C GLU A 451 31.59 1.81 7.74
N PHE A 452 30.67 0.86 7.89
CA PHE A 452 29.27 1.07 7.52
C PHE A 452 28.55 1.98 8.52
N LYS A 453 28.84 1.84 9.82
CA LYS A 453 28.27 2.67 10.88
C LYS A 453 28.58 4.15 10.69
N GLU A 454 29.81 4.53 10.31
CA GLU A 454 30.17 5.91 9.99
C GLU A 454 29.39 6.47 8.81
N THR A 455 29.18 5.65 7.76
CA THR A 455 28.37 6.04 6.61
C THR A 455 26.91 6.27 7.00
N VAL A 456 26.35 5.38 7.82
CA VAL A 456 24.99 5.53 8.37
C VAL A 456 24.90 6.77 9.24
N ALA A 457 25.87 7.03 10.13
CA ALA A 457 25.89 8.20 11.01
C ALA A 457 25.90 9.51 10.21
N ARG A 458 26.72 9.59 9.14
CA ARG A 458 26.75 10.77 8.23
C ARG A 458 25.40 11.00 7.53
N LEU A 459 24.78 9.94 7.03
CA LEU A 459 23.48 10.03 6.35
C LEU A 459 22.36 10.42 7.33
N VAL A 460 22.39 9.90 8.55
CA VAL A 460 21.44 10.27 9.62
C VAL A 460 21.62 11.72 10.02
N ALA A 461 22.86 12.18 10.23
CA ALA A 461 23.16 13.58 10.55
C ALA A 461 22.70 14.54 9.44
N LYS A 462 22.88 14.14 8.17
CA LYS A 462 22.35 14.89 7.02
C LYS A 462 20.83 14.94 7.03
N ALA A 463 20.17 13.81 7.30
CA ALA A 463 18.72 13.68 7.29
C ALA A 463 18.02 14.55 8.34
N HIS A 464 18.71 14.92 9.44
CA HIS A 464 18.22 15.88 10.42
C HIS A 464 18.16 17.33 9.87
N ARG A 465 18.93 17.64 8.82
CA ARG A 465 19.03 18.98 8.23
C ARG A 465 18.31 19.06 6.89
N VAL A 466 18.47 18.06 6.03
CA VAL A 466 17.91 18.01 4.68
C VAL A 466 17.37 16.61 4.38
N PRO A 467 16.18 16.46 3.76
CA PRO A 467 15.64 15.15 3.40
C PRO A 467 16.63 14.35 2.52
N LEU A 468 16.80 13.07 2.82
CA LEU A 468 17.64 12.20 2.01
C LEU A 468 17.04 11.99 0.61
N THR A 469 17.89 12.02 -0.39
CA THR A 469 17.55 11.63 -1.75
C THR A 469 17.19 10.13 -1.83
N PRO A 470 16.49 9.66 -2.88
CA PRO A 470 16.21 8.24 -3.06
C PRO A 470 17.47 7.37 -3.05
N LYS A 471 18.55 7.84 -3.68
CA LYS A 471 19.83 7.13 -3.73
C LYS A 471 20.51 7.02 -2.35
N GLU A 472 20.45 8.09 -1.56
CA GLU A 472 20.99 8.08 -0.18
C GLU A 472 20.19 7.17 0.74
N ARG A 473 18.86 7.07 0.57
CA ARG A 473 18.03 6.10 1.29
C ARG A 473 18.39 4.67 0.93
N GLU A 474 18.67 4.41 -0.34
CA GLU A 474 19.13 3.10 -0.79
C GLU A 474 20.49 2.73 -0.18
N ILE A 475 21.46 3.67 -0.17
CA ILE A 475 22.75 3.48 0.48
C ILE A 475 22.58 3.23 1.98
N LEU A 476 21.72 4.01 2.67
CA LEU A 476 21.41 3.81 4.09
C LEU A 476 20.90 2.39 4.36
N MET A 477 19.91 1.95 3.58
CA MET A 477 19.34 0.60 3.72
C MET A 477 20.36 -0.50 3.43
N MET A 478 21.19 -0.31 2.43
CA MET A 478 22.30 -1.24 2.10
C MET A 478 23.29 -1.33 3.27
N CYS A 479 23.69 -0.20 3.85
CA CYS A 479 24.61 -0.20 4.99
C CYS A 479 24.02 -0.92 6.21
N LEU A 480 22.74 -0.70 6.53
CA LEU A 480 22.06 -1.39 7.63
C LEU A 480 22.01 -2.92 7.41
N VAL A 481 21.76 -3.35 6.18
CA VAL A 481 21.80 -4.78 5.82
C VAL A 481 23.22 -5.34 5.97
N LYS A 482 24.24 -4.61 5.53
CA LYS A 482 25.64 -5.02 5.67
C LYS A 482 26.07 -5.12 7.13
N MET A 483 25.71 -4.16 7.95
CA MET A 483 25.98 -4.18 9.39
C MET A 483 25.39 -5.44 10.05
N ARG A 484 24.16 -5.83 9.71
CA ARG A 484 23.52 -7.04 10.23
C ARG A 484 24.24 -8.32 9.77
N ILE A 485 24.60 -8.39 8.49
CA ILE A 485 25.37 -9.52 7.94
C ILE A 485 26.69 -9.70 8.67
N ILE A 486 27.38 -8.59 9.01
CA ILE A 486 28.64 -8.61 9.75
C ILE A 486 28.42 -9.06 11.20
N CYS A 487 27.31 -8.69 11.84
CA CYS A 487 26.94 -9.17 13.18
C CYS A 487 26.85 -10.70 13.24
N ASP A 488 26.38 -11.33 12.17
CA ASP A 488 26.25 -12.79 12.13
C ASP A 488 27.59 -13.47 11.94
N ALA A 489 28.33 -13.15 10.86
CA ALA A 489 29.66 -13.63 10.62
C ALA A 489 30.36 -12.76 9.56
N LEU A 490 31.64 -12.43 9.75
CA LEU A 490 32.44 -11.66 8.78
C LEU A 490 32.54 -12.38 7.42
N ALA A 491 32.61 -13.73 7.42
CA ALA A 491 32.65 -14.55 6.22
C ALA A 491 31.41 -14.40 5.29
N LEU A 492 30.29 -13.89 5.79
CA LEU A 492 29.13 -13.53 4.96
C LEU A 492 29.35 -12.25 4.16
N HIS A 493 30.18 -11.35 4.68
CA HIS A 493 30.53 -10.09 4.04
C HIS A 493 31.79 -10.26 3.17
N ASP A 494 32.84 -10.84 3.73
CA ASP A 494 34.12 -11.11 3.06
C ASP A 494 34.24 -12.60 2.71
N LYS A 495 33.95 -12.92 1.47
CA LYS A 495 34.04 -14.29 0.94
C LYS A 495 35.44 -14.79 0.70
N SER A 496 36.48 -13.95 0.84
CA SER A 496 37.86 -14.32 0.69
C SER A 496 38.45 -14.99 1.92
N LEU A 497 37.74 -14.92 3.05
CA LEU A 497 38.17 -15.51 4.31
C LEU A 497 38.26 -17.05 4.23
N PRO A 498 39.38 -17.64 4.64
CA PRO A 498 39.56 -19.09 4.61
C PRO A 498 38.64 -19.76 5.68
N PRO A 499 38.11 -20.98 5.42
CA PRO A 499 37.23 -21.69 6.33
C PRO A 499 37.71 -21.82 7.78
N LYS A 500 39.04 -21.88 7.98
CA LYS A 500 39.66 -21.98 9.31
C LYS A 500 39.46 -20.72 10.17
N GLU A 501 39.14 -19.59 9.55
CA GLU A 501 38.91 -18.30 10.21
C GLU A 501 37.44 -17.99 10.45
N HIS A 502 36.52 -18.75 9.89
CA HIS A 502 35.10 -18.45 9.95
C HIS A 502 34.57 -18.37 11.40
N GLU A 503 34.99 -19.29 12.28
CA GLU A 503 34.57 -19.25 13.70
C GLU A 503 35.26 -18.15 14.48
N ARG A 504 36.57 -17.93 14.21
CA ARG A 504 37.31 -16.86 14.87
C ARG A 504 36.79 -15.48 14.52
N THR A 505 36.30 -15.32 13.28
CA THR A 505 35.73 -14.05 12.76
C THR A 505 34.20 -14.03 12.78
N GLY A 506 33.55 -15.03 13.37
CA GLY A 506 32.12 -15.16 13.57
C GLY A 506 31.81 -15.85 14.89
N PRO A 507 31.98 -15.19 16.04
CA PRO A 507 31.81 -15.77 17.38
C PRO A 507 30.49 -16.47 17.61
N LYS A 508 29.40 -16.05 16.94
CA LYS A 508 28.10 -16.74 17.00
C LYS A 508 28.19 -18.21 16.53
N LEU A 509 29.11 -18.54 15.63
CA LEU A 509 29.33 -19.92 15.17
C LEU A 509 29.98 -20.77 16.26
N GLY A 510 30.94 -20.19 17.01
CA GLY A 510 31.55 -20.82 18.16
C GLY A 510 30.55 -21.09 19.28
N GLU A 511 29.74 -20.07 19.63
CA GLU A 511 28.68 -20.19 20.64
C GLU A 511 27.63 -21.22 20.25
N LEU A 512 27.20 -21.23 18.96
CA LEU A 512 26.33 -22.26 18.45
C LEU A 512 26.90 -23.68 18.66
N GLY A 513 28.21 -23.85 18.41
CA GLY A 513 28.88 -25.14 18.63
C GLY A 513 28.83 -25.60 20.09
N GLN A 514 28.99 -24.69 21.04
CA GLN A 514 28.87 -24.97 22.47
C GLN A 514 27.44 -25.35 22.85
N ILE A 515 26.46 -24.54 22.44
CA ILE A 515 25.03 -24.82 22.67
C ILE A 515 24.62 -26.20 22.11
N LEU A 516 25.05 -26.52 20.88
CA LEU A 516 24.74 -27.80 20.28
C LEU A 516 25.38 -28.97 21.01
N ASN A 517 26.60 -28.82 21.51
CA ASN A 517 27.27 -29.83 22.30
C ASN A 517 26.60 -30.06 23.65
N ASP A 518 26.25 -28.99 24.35
CA ASP A 518 25.72 -29.06 25.72
C ASP A 518 24.25 -29.48 25.72
N GLU A 519 23.40 -28.90 24.85
CA GLU A 519 21.96 -29.14 24.88
C GLU A 519 21.53 -30.31 23.99
N ILE A 520 22.24 -30.59 22.90
CA ILE A 520 21.82 -31.60 21.93
C ILE A 520 22.60 -32.89 22.08
N ALA A 521 23.96 -32.81 22.01
CA ALA A 521 24.79 -33.98 22.07
C ALA A 521 24.73 -34.66 23.46
N SER A 522 24.74 -33.85 24.54
CA SER A 522 24.73 -34.33 25.92
C SER A 522 23.34 -34.69 26.43
N ASN A 523 22.30 -33.92 26.13
CA ASN A 523 20.96 -34.08 26.66
C ASN A 523 19.95 -34.81 25.73
N GLY A 524 20.35 -35.06 24.48
CA GLY A 524 19.53 -35.81 23.53
C GLY A 524 18.36 -35.05 22.92
N HIS A 525 18.30 -33.72 23.11
CA HIS A 525 17.27 -32.87 22.53
C HIS A 525 17.38 -32.74 21.00
N LYS A 526 16.32 -32.30 20.33
CA LYS A 526 16.36 -31.87 18.92
C LYS A 526 16.22 -30.35 18.86
N ALA A 527 16.95 -29.72 17.94
CA ALA A 527 16.94 -28.27 17.77
C ALA A 527 16.48 -27.86 16.38
N VAL A 528 15.84 -26.69 16.31
CA VAL A 528 15.63 -25.94 15.07
C VAL A 528 16.49 -24.67 15.12
N VAL A 529 17.33 -24.48 14.12
CA VAL A 529 18.20 -23.32 13.98
C VAL A 529 17.71 -22.44 12.84
N PHE A 530 17.38 -21.21 13.15
CA PHE A 530 16.87 -20.22 12.19
C PHE A 530 17.91 -19.16 11.87
N SER A 531 17.98 -18.80 10.60
CA SER A 531 18.62 -17.58 10.13
C SER A 531 17.89 -16.97 8.93
N GLN A 532 17.88 -15.66 8.81
CA GLN A 532 17.40 -14.96 7.63
C GLN A 532 18.29 -15.22 6.40
N TRP A 533 19.56 -15.55 6.64
CA TRP A 533 20.58 -15.71 5.61
C TRP A 533 20.88 -17.20 5.33
N SER A 534 20.62 -17.64 4.11
CA SER A 534 21.00 -19.01 3.69
C SER A 534 22.51 -19.26 3.77
N GLY A 535 23.32 -18.21 3.57
CA GLY A 535 24.77 -18.26 3.76
C GLY A 535 25.19 -18.55 5.20
N MET A 536 24.48 -17.96 6.21
CA MET A 536 24.74 -18.25 7.62
C MET A 536 24.46 -19.72 7.95
N LEU A 537 23.35 -20.26 7.44
CA LEU A 537 23.07 -21.70 7.60
C LEU A 537 24.14 -22.58 6.96
N ALA A 538 24.75 -22.15 5.85
CA ALA A 538 25.85 -22.89 5.25
C ALA A 538 27.12 -22.87 6.13
N LEU A 539 27.36 -21.75 6.83
CA LEU A 539 28.48 -21.65 7.78
C LEU A 539 28.28 -22.50 9.06
N THR A 540 27.00 -22.82 9.41
CA THR A 540 26.74 -23.69 10.56
C THR A 540 26.94 -25.17 10.28
N GLU A 541 26.90 -25.61 9.03
CA GLU A 541 27.02 -27.03 8.66
C GLU A 541 28.34 -27.67 9.15
N PRO A 542 29.52 -27.04 8.95
CA PRO A 542 30.77 -27.57 9.48
C PRO A 542 30.79 -27.65 11.01
N VAL A 543 30.12 -26.69 11.69
CA VAL A 543 30.03 -26.66 13.15
C VAL A 543 29.25 -27.88 13.65
N ILE A 544 28.09 -28.14 13.03
CA ILE A 544 27.22 -29.29 13.38
C ILE A 544 27.92 -30.61 13.12
N GLN A 545 28.61 -30.73 11.99
CA GLN A 545 29.37 -31.91 11.64
C GLN A 545 30.52 -32.21 12.62
N ARG A 546 31.19 -31.15 13.11
CA ARG A 546 32.26 -31.29 14.12
C ARG A 546 31.74 -31.79 15.45
N VAL A 547 30.52 -31.39 15.86
CA VAL A 547 29.85 -31.89 17.06
C VAL A 547 29.33 -33.31 16.85
N GLY A 548 29.34 -33.84 15.62
CA GLY A 548 28.90 -35.19 15.30
C GLY A 548 27.39 -35.37 15.21
N LEU A 549 26.65 -34.30 14.94
CA LEU A 549 25.19 -34.33 14.85
C LEU A 549 24.72 -34.42 13.40
N GLY A 550 23.70 -35.27 13.18
CA GLY A 550 22.97 -35.27 11.92
C GLY A 550 22.02 -34.09 11.77
N TYR A 551 21.87 -33.59 10.57
CA TYR A 551 21.00 -32.44 10.29
C TYR A 551 20.28 -32.56 8.96
N VAL A 552 19.20 -31.76 8.82
CA VAL A 552 18.51 -31.45 7.57
C VAL A 552 18.49 -29.93 7.38
N LYS A 553 18.53 -29.50 6.11
CA LYS A 553 18.53 -28.08 5.75
C LYS A 553 17.39 -27.75 4.79
N LEU A 554 16.58 -26.76 5.15
CA LEU A 554 15.44 -26.30 4.37
C LEU A 554 15.54 -24.79 4.10
N THR A 555 15.84 -24.46 2.84
CA THR A 555 15.87 -23.08 2.33
C THR A 555 14.75 -22.83 1.34
N GLY A 556 14.58 -21.58 0.90
CA GLY A 556 13.58 -21.22 -0.12
C GLY A 556 13.71 -21.99 -1.42
N ASP A 557 14.93 -22.41 -1.78
CA ASP A 557 15.25 -23.11 -3.04
C ASP A 557 14.82 -24.58 -3.05
N VAL A 558 14.47 -25.17 -1.88
CA VAL A 558 14.02 -26.55 -1.80
C VAL A 558 12.62 -26.71 -2.39
N PRO A 559 12.43 -27.56 -3.42
CA PRO A 559 11.14 -27.81 -4.02
C PRO A 559 10.09 -28.28 -3.00
N SER A 560 8.84 -27.81 -3.14
CA SER A 560 7.75 -28.11 -2.18
C SER A 560 7.53 -29.61 -1.95
N GLN A 561 7.72 -30.41 -2.98
CA GLN A 561 7.58 -31.88 -2.90
C GLN A 561 8.60 -32.53 -1.96
N LYS A 562 9.86 -32.07 -1.98
CA LYS A 562 10.93 -32.63 -1.14
C LYS A 562 10.90 -32.17 0.32
N ARG A 563 10.14 -31.11 0.62
CA ARG A 563 10.03 -30.56 2.00
C ARG A 563 9.42 -31.55 2.98
N GLY A 564 8.47 -32.38 2.49
CA GLY A 564 7.83 -33.41 3.30
C GLY A 564 8.83 -34.45 3.82
N ASP A 565 9.70 -34.91 2.93
CA ASP A 565 10.69 -35.94 3.23
C ASP A 565 11.72 -35.48 4.27
N LEU A 566 12.16 -34.20 4.17
CA LEU A 566 13.09 -33.61 5.14
C LEU A 566 12.46 -33.49 6.54
N ILE A 567 11.18 -33.14 6.61
CA ILE A 567 10.45 -33.07 7.88
C ILE A 567 10.28 -34.47 8.46
N GLU A 568 9.91 -35.46 7.64
CA GLU A 568 9.73 -36.84 8.06
C GLU A 568 11.04 -37.41 8.58
N ARG A 569 12.16 -37.12 7.90
CA ARG A 569 13.50 -37.49 8.33
C ARG A 569 13.83 -36.91 9.71
N PHE A 570 13.60 -35.62 9.92
CA PHE A 570 13.82 -34.97 11.21
C PHE A 570 12.98 -35.59 12.34
N PHE A 571 11.75 -36.02 12.04
CA PHE A 571 10.88 -36.67 13.05
C PHE A 571 11.28 -38.11 13.40
N LYS A 572 11.67 -38.89 12.39
CA LYS A 572 11.81 -40.35 12.55
C LYS A 572 13.24 -40.80 12.83
N GLU A 573 14.25 -40.07 12.33
CA GLU A 573 15.64 -40.48 12.47
C GLU A 573 16.23 -39.87 13.76
N ASP A 574 16.71 -40.74 14.65
CA ASP A 574 17.28 -40.32 15.94
C ASP A 574 18.64 -39.64 15.81
N ASP A 575 19.39 -39.90 14.76
CA ASP A 575 20.66 -39.25 14.43
C ASP A 575 20.45 -37.84 13.85
N CYS A 576 19.28 -37.59 13.23
CA CYS A 576 18.92 -36.28 12.70
C CYS A 576 18.40 -35.35 13.82
N ARG A 577 19.33 -34.63 14.46
CA ARG A 577 19.03 -33.83 15.66
C ARG A 577 18.85 -32.35 15.40
N VAL A 578 19.33 -31.83 14.26
CA VAL A 578 19.29 -30.42 13.95
C VAL A 578 18.51 -30.16 12.66
N PHE A 579 17.57 -29.19 12.71
CA PHE A 579 16.83 -28.69 11.54
C PHE A 579 17.24 -27.26 11.23
N LEU A 580 17.95 -27.06 10.14
CA LEU A 580 18.37 -25.74 9.66
C LEU A 580 17.27 -25.13 8.76
N SER A 581 16.80 -23.93 9.05
CA SER A 581 15.73 -23.29 8.26
C SER A 581 15.94 -21.81 8.08
N THR A 582 15.64 -21.32 6.86
CA THR A 582 15.39 -19.90 6.64
C THR A 582 13.93 -19.55 6.91
N ASP A 583 13.61 -18.24 7.10
CA ASP A 583 12.23 -17.78 7.27
C ASP A 583 11.33 -18.22 6.12
N ALA A 584 11.80 -18.11 4.87
CA ALA A 584 11.08 -18.55 3.68
C ALA A 584 10.89 -20.08 3.60
N GLY A 585 11.88 -20.85 4.05
CA GLY A 585 11.82 -22.31 4.14
C GLY A 585 10.86 -22.78 5.22
N GLY A 586 10.84 -22.09 6.36
CA GLY A 586 10.12 -22.48 7.57
C GLY A 586 8.62 -22.19 7.58
N VAL A 587 8.06 -21.49 6.60
CA VAL A 587 6.63 -21.10 6.63
C VAL A 587 5.71 -22.33 6.70
N GLY A 588 4.83 -22.35 7.72
CA GLY A 588 3.78 -23.36 7.89
C GLY A 588 4.23 -24.75 8.38
N LEU A 589 5.53 -24.98 8.58
CA LEU A 589 6.04 -26.29 9.00
C LEU A 589 5.63 -26.63 10.44
N ASN A 590 5.49 -27.94 10.69
CA ASN A 590 5.36 -28.51 12.02
C ASN A 590 6.72 -29.11 12.42
N LEU A 591 7.36 -28.56 13.45
CA LEU A 591 8.68 -29.00 13.93
C LEU A 591 8.65 -29.27 15.45
N GLN A 592 7.52 -29.72 15.97
CA GLN A 592 7.34 -29.99 17.39
C GLN A 592 8.16 -31.18 17.95
N ALA A 593 8.95 -31.84 17.10
CA ALA A 593 9.97 -32.78 17.57
C ALA A 593 11.15 -32.07 18.27
N ALA A 594 11.32 -30.76 18.03
CA ALA A 594 12.35 -29.97 18.65
C ALA A 594 11.86 -29.36 19.96
N SER A 595 12.67 -29.41 21.01
CA SER A 595 12.49 -28.69 22.28
C SER A 595 13.40 -27.46 22.39
N LEU A 596 14.29 -27.26 21.42
CA LEU A 596 15.20 -26.10 21.35
C LEU A 596 15.01 -25.33 20.05
N VAL A 597 14.84 -24.01 20.15
CA VAL A 597 14.80 -23.08 19.01
C VAL A 597 15.95 -22.10 19.15
N ILE A 598 16.84 -22.09 18.16
CA ILE A 598 18.01 -21.19 18.15
C ILE A 598 17.83 -20.19 17.00
N ASN A 599 17.82 -18.90 17.33
CA ASN A 599 17.82 -17.81 16.36
C ASN A 599 19.21 -17.24 16.26
N LEU A 600 19.87 -17.44 15.13
CA LEU A 600 21.22 -16.89 14.86
C LEU A 600 21.18 -15.39 14.63
N ASP A 601 20.05 -14.89 14.12
CA ASP A 601 19.76 -13.48 13.88
C ASP A 601 18.33 -13.12 14.34
N LEU A 602 18.11 -11.88 14.72
CA LEU A 602 16.79 -11.37 15.06
C LEU A 602 16.12 -10.76 13.81
N PRO A 603 14.86 -11.11 13.49
CA PRO A 603 14.10 -10.44 12.45
C PRO A 603 13.65 -9.04 12.87
N TRP A 604 13.51 -8.10 11.92
CA TRP A 604 12.97 -6.76 12.18
C TRP A 604 11.51 -6.75 12.65
N ASN A 605 10.80 -7.85 12.41
CA ASN A 605 9.40 -8.00 12.73
C ASN A 605 9.22 -9.02 13.85
N PRO A 606 8.66 -8.62 15.02
CA PRO A 606 8.43 -9.52 16.15
C PRO A 606 7.54 -10.71 15.75
N ALA A 607 6.61 -10.52 14.83
CA ALA A 607 5.76 -11.58 14.34
C ALA A 607 6.54 -12.71 13.65
N VAL A 608 7.64 -12.41 12.95
CA VAL A 608 8.50 -13.43 12.32
C VAL A 608 9.24 -14.22 13.39
N LEU A 609 9.69 -13.59 14.47
CA LEU A 609 10.30 -14.27 15.60
C LEU A 609 9.31 -15.23 16.25
N GLU A 610 8.10 -14.78 16.54
CA GLU A 610 7.02 -15.63 17.06
C GLU A 610 6.64 -16.75 16.07
N GLN A 611 6.70 -16.48 14.77
CA GLN A 611 6.50 -17.51 13.73
C GLN A 611 7.57 -18.61 13.80
N ARG A 612 8.84 -18.25 13.97
CA ARG A 612 9.93 -19.22 14.14
C ARG A 612 9.69 -20.10 15.36
N ILE A 613 9.39 -19.50 16.50
CA ILE A 613 9.16 -20.18 17.77
C ILE A 613 7.93 -21.10 17.69
N ALA A 614 6.86 -20.64 17.06
CA ALA A 614 5.63 -21.38 16.88
C ALA A 614 5.76 -22.66 16.02
N ARG A 615 6.90 -22.90 15.38
CA ARG A 615 7.17 -24.15 14.68
C ARG A 615 7.41 -25.31 15.64
N ALA A 616 8.06 -25.05 16.79
CA ALA A 616 8.34 -26.01 17.83
C ALA A 616 7.37 -25.91 19.01
N HIS A 617 7.09 -24.68 19.50
CA HIS A 617 6.18 -24.42 20.61
C HIS A 617 4.72 -24.36 20.14
N ARG A 618 4.07 -25.49 20.06
CA ARG A 618 2.68 -25.65 19.60
C ARG A 618 2.00 -26.83 20.25
N HIS A 619 0.69 -26.95 20.07
CA HIS A 619 -0.09 -28.05 20.61
C HIS A 619 0.48 -29.41 20.20
N GLY A 620 0.62 -30.32 21.19
CA GLY A 620 1.23 -31.64 21.01
C GLY A 620 2.74 -31.66 21.23
N GLN A 621 3.36 -30.57 21.69
CA GLN A 621 4.72 -30.53 22.20
C GLN A 621 4.76 -31.16 23.58
N PRO A 622 5.50 -32.25 23.79
CA PRO A 622 5.55 -32.93 25.10
C PRO A 622 6.54 -32.30 26.09
N HIS A 623 7.47 -31.48 25.64
CA HIS A 623 8.56 -30.90 26.42
C HIS A 623 8.49 -29.38 26.48
N SER A 624 9.06 -28.80 27.56
CA SER A 624 9.31 -27.35 27.59
C SER A 624 10.17 -26.92 26.40
N VAL A 625 9.87 -25.74 25.85
CA VAL A 625 10.61 -25.22 24.70
C VAL A 625 11.53 -24.10 25.14
N GLN A 626 12.81 -24.31 24.98
CA GLN A 626 13.81 -23.30 25.19
C GLN A 626 14.07 -22.55 23.88
N VAL A 627 14.04 -21.22 23.97
CA VAL A 627 14.35 -20.32 22.84
C VAL A 627 15.66 -19.61 23.14
N ILE A 628 16.64 -19.73 22.28
CA ILE A 628 17.92 -19.04 22.38
C ILE A 628 18.06 -18.06 21.24
N ASN A 629 18.25 -16.78 21.57
CA ASN A 629 18.50 -15.72 20.62
C ASN A 629 19.95 -15.26 20.72
N LEU A 630 20.74 -15.46 19.66
CA LEU A 630 22.12 -15.02 19.60
C LEU A 630 22.19 -13.58 19.10
N ILE A 631 22.66 -12.67 19.91
CA ILE A 631 22.61 -11.22 19.69
C ILE A 631 24.03 -10.66 19.77
N ALA A 632 24.48 -9.98 18.72
CA ALA A 632 25.76 -9.28 18.76
C ALA A 632 25.64 -8.06 19.70
N LYS A 633 26.42 -8.07 20.78
CA LYS A 633 26.40 -7.06 21.84
C LYS A 633 26.87 -5.69 21.32
N ASP A 634 26.34 -4.60 21.85
CA ASP A 634 26.65 -3.21 21.48
C ASP A 634 26.39 -2.85 19.99
N THR A 635 25.59 -3.65 19.28
CA THR A 635 25.33 -3.48 17.85
C THR A 635 23.87 -3.10 17.56
N ILE A 636 23.56 -2.98 16.28
CA ILE A 636 22.19 -2.79 15.80
C ILE A 636 21.24 -3.92 16.23
N GLU A 637 21.75 -5.16 16.41
CA GLU A 637 20.91 -6.29 16.79
C GLU A 637 20.38 -6.16 18.24
N GLU A 638 21.22 -5.75 19.16
CA GLU A 638 20.79 -5.53 20.55
C GLU A 638 19.70 -4.48 20.62
N ARG A 639 19.85 -3.39 19.87
CA ARG A 639 18.87 -2.29 19.84
C ARG A 639 17.58 -2.62 19.07
N MET A 640 17.61 -3.67 18.25
CA MET A 640 16.39 -4.20 17.64
C MET A 640 15.41 -4.74 18.67
N LEU A 641 15.86 -5.22 19.84
CA LEU A 641 14.98 -5.66 20.93
C LEU A 641 14.03 -4.54 21.37
N ASP A 642 14.56 -3.31 21.54
CA ASP A 642 13.74 -2.15 21.93
C ASP A 642 12.69 -1.80 20.84
N THR A 643 13.11 -1.90 19.59
CA THR A 643 12.21 -1.65 18.44
C THR A 643 11.11 -2.72 18.35
N LEU A 644 11.42 -3.98 18.68
CA LEU A 644 10.45 -5.06 18.70
C LEU A 644 9.40 -4.86 19.80
N ALA A 645 9.80 -4.32 20.97
CA ALA A 645 8.88 -3.98 22.05
C ALA A 645 7.88 -2.88 21.63
N ALA A 646 8.35 -1.77 21.06
CA ALA A 646 7.50 -0.66 20.62
C ALA A 646 6.46 -1.06 19.55
N LYS A 647 6.77 -2.01 18.67
CA LYS A 647 5.81 -2.54 17.67
C LYS A 647 4.71 -3.40 18.31
N ARG A 648 4.98 -4.04 19.45
CA ARG A 648 3.96 -4.79 20.18
C ARG A 648 2.87 -3.86 20.73
N ASP A 649 3.19 -2.61 21.07
CA ASP A 649 2.23 -1.66 21.64
C ASP A 649 1.11 -1.27 20.67
N VAL A 650 1.44 -1.04 19.40
CA VAL A 650 0.42 -0.76 18.33
C VAL A 650 -0.51 -1.96 18.16
N PHE A 651 0.06 -3.16 18.16
CA PHE A 651 -0.72 -4.38 18.04
C PHE A 651 -1.64 -4.59 19.25
N THR A 652 -1.12 -4.36 20.45
CA THR A 652 -1.89 -4.42 21.71
C THR A 652 -2.99 -3.38 21.74
N GLY A 653 -2.75 -2.17 21.22
CA GLY A 653 -3.77 -1.10 21.11
C GLY A 653 -4.97 -1.51 20.25
N VAL A 654 -4.76 -2.29 19.19
CA VAL A 654 -5.85 -2.72 18.28
C VAL A 654 -6.52 -4.02 18.74
N PHE A 655 -5.76 -4.97 19.29
CA PHE A 655 -6.22 -6.34 19.58
C PHE A 655 -6.15 -6.73 21.06
N GLY A 656 -5.70 -5.83 21.96
CA GLY A 656 -5.60 -6.08 23.39
C GLY A 656 -6.95 -6.06 24.12
N ALA A 657 -6.95 -6.44 25.41
CA ALA A 657 -8.10 -6.39 26.31
C ALA A 657 -8.52 -4.95 26.64
N GLU A 658 -9.55 -4.77 27.46
CA GLU A 658 -10.13 -3.46 27.82
C GLU A 658 -9.15 -2.44 28.42
N GLU A 659 -8.03 -2.89 29.01
CA GLU A 659 -6.96 -2.01 29.55
C GLU A 659 -5.93 -1.56 28.50
N ALA A 660 -6.10 -1.92 27.22
CA ALA A 660 -5.16 -1.54 26.16
C ALA A 660 -5.22 -0.04 25.84
N PRO A 661 -4.12 0.57 25.36
CA PRO A 661 -4.08 1.99 25.05
C PRO A 661 -5.14 2.39 24.03
N THR A 662 -5.77 3.55 24.24
CA THR A 662 -6.80 4.10 23.35
C THR A 662 -6.22 4.93 22.20
N SER A 663 -4.98 5.36 22.35
CA SER A 663 -4.22 6.12 21.35
C SER A 663 -2.72 5.93 21.51
N ILE A 664 -1.96 6.13 20.45
CA ILE A 664 -0.50 6.11 20.45
C ILE A 664 -0.02 7.34 19.68
N LYS A 665 0.77 8.20 20.37
CA LYS A 665 1.44 9.32 19.71
C LYS A 665 2.84 8.92 19.28
N PHE A 666 3.16 9.22 18.04
CA PHE A 666 4.51 9.06 17.53
C PHE A 666 5.25 10.39 17.68
N GLU A 667 6.17 10.43 18.59
CA GLU A 667 7.12 11.55 18.63
C GLU A 667 7.95 11.51 17.32
N ASP A 668 7.59 12.36 16.37
CA ASP A 668 8.30 12.61 15.10
C ASP A 668 8.57 11.40 14.18
N THR A 669 7.52 10.82 13.57
CA THR A 669 7.61 9.59 12.74
C THR A 669 8.38 9.74 11.41
N GLY A 670 8.61 10.93 10.88
CA GLY A 670 9.53 11.11 9.73
C GLY A 670 10.99 11.13 10.14
N GLN A 671 11.27 11.54 11.38
CA GLN A 671 12.55 11.46 12.04
C GLN A 671 12.69 10.18 12.88
N SER A 672 11.59 9.44 13.14
CA SER A 672 11.56 8.34 14.08
C SER A 672 12.46 7.16 13.64
N LEU A 673 12.42 6.72 12.39
CA LEU A 673 13.34 5.69 11.92
C LEU A 673 14.78 6.20 11.92
N LEU A 674 15.00 7.41 11.47
CA LEU A 674 16.33 8.05 11.44
C LEU A 674 16.81 8.41 12.85
N LYS A 675 15.91 8.82 13.76
CA LYS A 675 16.19 9.07 15.16
C LYS A 675 16.46 7.75 15.88
N GLN A 676 15.67 6.71 15.64
CA GLN A 676 15.91 5.36 16.14
C GLN A 676 17.25 4.81 15.62
N ILE A 677 17.55 4.96 14.33
CA ILE A 677 18.85 4.59 13.76
C ILE A 677 19.95 5.46 14.38
N GLY A 678 19.74 6.75 14.58
CA GLY A 678 20.66 7.66 15.24
C GLY A 678 20.90 7.31 16.70
N GLU A 679 19.85 6.95 17.43
CA GLU A 679 19.93 6.45 18.81
C GLU A 679 20.58 5.06 18.84
N MET A 680 20.29 4.20 17.86
CA MET A 680 20.96 2.91 17.67
C MET A 680 22.45 3.03 17.38
N LEU A 681 22.92 4.17 16.94
CA LEU A 681 24.34 4.43 16.61
C LEU A 681 25.11 5.18 17.72
N LYS A 682 24.41 5.74 18.70
CA LYS A 682 25.04 6.42 19.83
C LYS A 682 25.63 5.37 20.78
N LYS A 683 26.92 5.10 20.66
CA LYS A 683 27.73 4.70 21.82
C LYS A 683 27.91 5.93 22.69
N PRO A 684 27.99 5.83 24.03
CA PRO A 684 28.68 6.83 24.80
C PRO A 684 30.18 6.71 24.41
N VAL A 685 30.60 7.48 23.42
CA VAL A 685 31.99 7.82 23.25
C VAL A 685 32.22 8.79 24.38
N GLU A 686 32.91 8.35 25.44
CA GLU A 686 33.65 9.26 26.29
C GLU A 686 34.66 9.99 25.40
N VAL A 687 34.22 11.09 24.82
CA VAL A 687 35.11 12.12 24.32
C VAL A 687 35.42 12.96 25.53
N GLU A 688 36.61 12.80 26.09
CA GLU A 688 37.20 13.82 26.91
C GLU A 688 37.20 15.13 26.09
N LEU A 689 36.18 15.91 26.30
CA LEU A 689 36.19 17.31 25.91
C LEU A 689 37.11 18.01 26.88
N GLU A 690 38.34 18.35 26.44
CA GLU A 690 39.13 19.39 27.06
C GLU A 690 38.25 20.62 27.21
N LEU A 691 37.89 20.91 28.44
CA LEU A 691 37.18 22.10 28.86
C LEU A 691 38.07 23.31 28.57
N ALA A 692 37.70 24.10 27.57
CA ALA A 692 38.16 25.46 27.45
C ALA A 692 37.69 26.27 28.68
N PRO A 693 38.52 27.16 29.24
CA PRO A 693 38.24 27.81 30.51
C PRO A 693 37.02 28.74 30.44
N ALA A 694 36.26 28.73 31.55
CA ALA A 694 35.10 29.54 31.77
C ALA A 694 35.35 31.03 31.55
N ALA A 695 34.47 31.67 30.80
CA ALA A 695 34.44 33.12 30.66
C ALA A 695 33.93 33.78 31.98
N PRO A 696 34.49 34.90 32.38
CA PRO A 696 34.10 35.58 33.59
C PRO A 696 32.75 36.28 33.49
N GLU A 697 32.12 36.41 34.63
CA GLU A 697 30.81 37.01 34.86
C GLU A 697 30.65 38.46 34.35
N ALA A 698 29.42 38.76 34.00
CA ALA A 698 28.95 40.01 33.43
C ALA A 698 29.15 41.21 34.35
N GLY A 699 29.75 42.27 33.78
CA GLY A 699 29.71 43.64 34.27
C GLY A 699 28.83 44.49 33.35
N GLU A 700 28.07 45.36 33.99
CA GLU A 700 27.03 46.22 33.41
C GLU A 700 27.47 47.12 32.24
N GLY A 701 26.58 47.29 31.25
CA GLY A 701 26.66 48.31 30.22
C GLY A 701 26.12 47.80 28.91
N ALA A 702 24.80 47.92 28.64
CA ALA A 702 24.21 47.61 27.37
C ALA A 702 24.70 48.54 26.28
N PRO A 703 25.38 48.06 25.21
CA PRO A 703 25.60 48.86 24.00
C PRO A 703 24.31 48.91 23.19
N ALA A 704 24.09 50.02 22.47
CA ALA A 704 23.01 50.23 21.55
C ALA A 704 22.92 49.09 20.53
N PRO A 705 21.71 48.67 20.08
CA PRO A 705 21.56 47.55 19.17
C PRO A 705 22.35 47.79 17.88
N LYS A 706 23.19 46.83 17.49
CA LYS A 706 23.91 46.90 16.22
C LYS A 706 22.93 46.99 15.06
N PRO A 707 23.23 47.80 14.02
CA PRO A 707 22.40 47.98 12.87
C PRO A 707 22.17 46.61 12.16
N THR A 708 20.92 46.28 11.87
CA THR A 708 20.54 44.98 11.28
C THR A 708 20.15 45.15 9.82
N LEU A 709 20.40 44.15 8.99
CA LEU A 709 20.01 44.18 7.58
C LEU A 709 18.48 44.31 7.39
N GLN A 710 17.68 43.80 8.34
CA GLN A 710 16.23 44.02 8.39
C GLN A 710 15.84 45.46 8.60
N GLY A 711 16.50 46.16 9.50
CA GLY A 711 16.29 47.61 9.72
C GLY A 711 16.63 48.42 8.47
N PHE A 712 17.74 48.13 7.79
CA PHE A 712 18.11 48.74 6.53
C PHE A 712 17.07 48.47 5.43
N ALA A 713 16.61 47.24 5.26
CA ALA A 713 15.60 46.85 4.27
C ALA A 713 14.29 47.62 4.50
N ALA A 714 13.83 47.74 5.74
CA ALA A 714 12.61 48.48 6.10
C ALA A 714 12.72 49.98 5.76
N LEU A 715 13.83 50.62 6.13
CA LEU A 715 14.11 52.04 5.79
C LEU A 715 14.20 52.23 4.29
N LEU A 716 14.82 51.33 3.56
CA LEU A 716 15.00 51.44 2.11
C LEU A 716 13.66 51.31 1.36
N VAL A 717 12.79 50.40 1.81
CA VAL A 717 11.45 50.20 1.23
C VAL A 717 10.55 51.40 1.50
N ASP A 718 10.66 52.01 2.69
CA ASP A 718 9.92 53.24 3.04
C ASP A 718 10.38 54.46 2.24
N ARG A 719 11.68 54.63 2.00
CA ARG A 719 12.25 55.73 1.23
C ARG A 719 12.08 55.61 -0.29
N LEU A 720 11.99 54.37 -0.81
CA LEU A 720 11.84 54.08 -2.23
C LEU A 720 10.64 53.15 -2.50
N PRO A 721 9.41 53.59 -2.20
CA PRO A 721 8.23 52.74 -2.25
C PRO A 721 7.98 52.23 -3.69
N GLY A 722 7.78 50.91 -3.81
CA GLY A 722 7.51 50.23 -5.08
C GLY A 722 8.70 50.12 -6.04
N ARG A 723 9.89 50.60 -5.63
CA ARG A 723 11.12 50.50 -6.44
C ARG A 723 12.03 49.33 -5.98
N VAL A 724 12.07 49.05 -4.68
CA VAL A 724 12.88 47.98 -4.13
C VAL A 724 12.22 46.66 -4.40
N MET A 725 12.93 45.78 -5.11
CA MET A 725 12.44 44.46 -5.51
C MET A 725 12.98 43.36 -4.61
N LEU A 726 14.24 43.49 -4.13
CA LEU A 726 14.89 42.51 -3.24
C LEU A 726 15.97 43.19 -2.41
N VAL A 727 16.10 42.77 -1.15
CA VAL A 727 17.24 43.09 -0.29
C VAL A 727 17.73 41.82 0.35
N ARG A 728 18.99 41.48 0.21
CA ARG A 728 19.62 40.31 0.79
C ARG A 728 21.10 40.51 1.07
N GLN A 729 21.70 39.58 1.84
CA GLN A 729 23.14 39.53 1.98
C GLN A 729 23.82 39.11 0.68
N ALA A 730 24.94 39.68 0.32
CA ALA A 730 25.68 39.31 -0.86
C ALA A 730 26.30 37.92 -0.71
N PRO A 731 26.35 37.11 -1.78
CA PRO A 731 26.77 35.69 -1.70
C PRO A 731 28.23 35.47 -1.33
N GLN A 732 29.03 36.50 -1.41
CA GLN A 732 30.46 36.45 -1.03
C GLN A 732 30.81 37.68 -0.18
N GLY A 733 31.02 37.48 1.11
CA GLY A 733 31.51 38.50 2.05
C GLY A 733 30.42 39.33 2.76
N ASP A 734 30.82 40.42 3.44
CA ASP A 734 29.97 41.30 4.25
C ASP A 734 29.18 42.37 3.43
N GLY A 735 28.84 42.05 2.17
CA GLY A 735 28.13 42.97 1.27
C GLY A 735 26.60 42.82 1.33
N ILE A 736 25.89 43.84 0.87
CA ILE A 736 24.43 43.86 0.70
C ILE A 736 24.10 43.93 -0.79
N LEU A 737 23.21 43.02 -1.23
CA LEU A 737 22.66 43.02 -2.57
C LEU A 737 21.26 43.63 -2.56
N VAL A 738 21.05 44.66 -3.37
CA VAL A 738 19.75 45.34 -3.57
C VAL A 738 19.38 45.25 -5.04
N VAL A 739 18.19 44.73 -5.33
CA VAL A 739 17.60 44.75 -6.67
C VAL A 739 16.53 45.83 -6.71
N ILE A 740 16.65 46.73 -7.68
CA ILE A 740 15.78 47.90 -7.80
C ILE A 740 15.19 48.01 -9.21
N SER A 741 13.90 48.35 -9.28
CA SER A 741 13.19 48.56 -10.56
C SER A 741 13.56 49.89 -11.16
N GLY A 742 14.36 49.91 -12.22
CA GLY A 742 14.90 51.05 -12.95
C GLY A 742 16.42 51.09 -12.92
N ALA A 743 17.02 52.02 -13.65
CA ALA A 743 18.47 52.05 -13.81
C ALA A 743 19.22 52.22 -12.46
N PRO A 744 20.12 51.31 -12.07
CA PRO A 744 20.81 51.34 -10.77
C PRO A 744 21.58 52.64 -10.50
N ALA A 745 22.10 53.26 -11.56
CA ALA A 745 22.86 54.52 -11.44
C ALA A 745 21.99 55.68 -10.94
N GLU A 746 20.71 55.73 -11.24
CA GLU A 746 19.79 56.80 -10.80
C GLU A 746 19.47 56.68 -9.29
N PHE A 747 19.39 55.46 -8.76
CA PHE A 747 18.98 55.21 -7.39
C PHE A 747 20.14 55.01 -6.43
N ARG A 748 21.37 54.85 -6.95
CA ARG A 748 22.57 54.59 -6.14
C ARG A 748 22.78 55.66 -5.05
N PRO A 749 22.69 56.97 -5.31
CA PRO A 749 22.89 57.98 -4.26
C PRO A 749 21.86 57.90 -3.14
N ALA A 750 20.59 57.56 -3.49
CA ALA A 750 19.51 57.44 -2.53
C ALA A 750 19.69 56.18 -1.65
N VAL A 751 20.13 55.06 -2.25
CA VAL A 751 20.40 53.81 -1.52
C VAL A 751 21.61 53.94 -0.61
N GLU A 752 22.67 54.57 -1.08
CA GLU A 752 23.88 54.88 -0.30
C GLU A 752 23.60 55.83 0.86
N ALA A 753 22.71 56.81 0.69
CA ALA A 753 22.29 57.70 1.78
C ALA A 753 21.57 56.95 2.90
N VAL A 754 20.65 56.03 2.54
CA VAL A 754 19.94 55.17 3.51
C VAL A 754 20.91 54.18 4.18
N LEU A 755 21.92 53.71 3.45
CA LEU A 755 22.94 52.83 3.98
C LEU A 755 23.81 53.56 5.02
N ALA A 756 24.24 54.80 4.71
CA ALA A 756 25.01 55.65 5.63
C ALA A 756 24.19 56.05 6.86
N GLU A 757 22.91 56.33 6.69
CA GLU A 757 21.99 56.66 7.79
C GLU A 757 21.84 55.47 8.78
N HIS A 758 21.78 54.24 8.25
CA HIS A 758 21.55 53.07 9.06
C HIS A 758 22.83 52.45 9.70
N TYR A 759 23.93 52.41 8.95
CA TYR A 759 25.18 51.74 9.36
C TYR A 759 26.27 52.72 9.87
N GLY A 760 26.08 54.03 9.72
CA GLY A 760 27.03 55.02 10.17
C GLY A 760 28.40 54.95 9.47
N SER A 761 29.48 54.75 10.23
CA SER A 761 30.85 54.67 9.69
C SER A 761 31.25 53.29 9.21
N ASP A 762 30.45 52.26 9.50
CA ASP A 762 30.81 50.84 9.23
C ASP A 762 29.97 50.31 8.04
N LEU A 763 30.23 50.92 6.86
CA LEU A 763 29.44 50.73 5.66
C LEU A 763 29.75 49.36 4.97
N PRO A 764 28.75 48.45 4.86
CA PRO A 764 28.91 47.25 4.06
C PRO A 764 28.98 47.55 2.57
N THR A 765 29.62 46.67 1.80
CA THR A 765 29.73 46.81 0.34
C THR A 765 28.34 46.71 -0.30
N LEU A 766 27.93 47.74 -1.09
CA LEU A 766 26.64 47.77 -1.77
C LEU A 766 26.73 47.26 -3.21
N HIS A 767 25.98 46.19 -3.50
CA HIS A 767 25.75 45.70 -4.86
C HIS A 767 24.32 46.04 -5.29
N LEU A 768 24.21 46.94 -6.29
CA LEU A 768 22.92 47.41 -6.80
C LEU A 768 22.75 46.92 -8.24
N MET A 769 21.61 46.29 -8.55
CA MET A 769 21.33 45.74 -9.88
C MET A 769 19.86 45.83 -10.26
N GLU A 770 19.58 45.69 -11.56
CA GLU A 770 18.25 45.56 -12.09
C GLU A 770 17.69 44.17 -11.95
N PRO A 771 16.33 43.97 -12.02
CA PRO A 771 15.70 42.66 -11.96
C PRO A 771 16.21 41.67 -13.01
N GLU A 772 16.47 42.14 -14.24
CA GLU A 772 17.00 41.32 -15.35
C GLU A 772 18.42 40.87 -15.07
N GLY A 773 19.28 41.78 -14.53
CA GLY A 773 20.63 41.42 -14.10
C GLY A 773 20.66 40.43 -12.96
N TYR A 774 19.72 40.50 -12.03
CA TYR A 774 19.57 39.56 -10.93
C TYR A 774 19.11 38.19 -11.45
N GLN A 775 18.16 38.14 -12.39
CA GLN A 775 17.72 36.91 -13.02
C GLN A 775 18.84 36.22 -13.80
N ALA A 776 19.62 36.98 -14.55
CA ALA A 776 20.80 36.46 -15.25
C ALA A 776 21.85 35.91 -14.27
N LEU A 777 22.11 36.64 -13.15
CA LEU A 777 23.06 36.18 -12.12
C LEU A 777 22.62 34.89 -11.45
N THR A 778 21.34 34.77 -11.13
CA THR A 778 20.79 33.56 -10.51
C THR A 778 20.76 32.35 -11.46
N ALA A 779 20.64 32.58 -12.76
CA ALA A 779 20.71 31.51 -13.77
C ALA A 779 22.15 30.94 -13.90
N PHE A 780 23.17 31.80 -13.73
CA PHE A 780 24.59 31.38 -13.82
C PHE A 780 25.14 30.79 -12.52
N LEU A 781 24.65 31.25 -11.36
CA LEU A 781 25.13 30.86 -10.04
C LEU A 781 23.98 30.45 -9.14
N PRO A 782 23.55 29.17 -9.18
CA PRO A 782 22.39 28.65 -8.40
C PRO A 782 22.50 28.90 -6.89
N GLY A 783 23.72 28.99 -6.34
CA GLY A 783 23.96 29.27 -4.92
C GLY A 783 23.58 30.71 -4.49
N VAL A 784 23.43 31.62 -5.44
CA VAL A 784 23.02 33.03 -5.19
C VAL A 784 21.51 33.12 -4.91
N ALA A 785 20.75 32.10 -5.21
CA ALA A 785 19.29 32.07 -5.10
C ALA A 785 18.76 31.46 -3.78
N ALA A 786 19.63 31.17 -2.78
CA ALA A 786 19.19 30.52 -1.53
C ALA A 786 18.22 31.42 -0.74
N PRO A 787 16.96 30.97 -0.46
CA PRO A 787 15.93 31.82 0.17
C PRO A 787 16.23 32.26 1.61
N GLN A 788 17.15 31.56 2.28
CA GLN A 788 17.47 31.78 3.70
C GLN A 788 18.20 33.09 3.99
N GLU A 789 18.69 33.78 2.94
CA GLU A 789 19.44 35.04 3.05
C GLU A 789 18.64 36.24 2.52
N GLU A 790 17.41 36.05 2.09
CA GLU A 790 16.54 37.11 1.61
C GLU A 790 15.81 37.77 2.77
N ILE A 791 15.99 39.10 2.93
CA ILE A 791 15.35 39.89 3.98
C ILE A 791 14.07 40.56 3.49
N TYR A 792 14.05 40.96 2.23
CA TYR A 792 12.87 41.56 1.59
C TYR A 792 12.79 41.13 0.15
N ARG A 793 11.56 40.77 -0.30
CA ARG A 793 11.24 40.47 -1.70
C ARG A 793 9.87 41.04 -2.05
N ALA A 794 9.82 41.86 -3.09
CA ALA A 794 8.54 42.36 -3.62
C ALA A 794 7.76 41.24 -4.35
N PRO A 795 6.41 41.27 -4.29
CA PRO A 795 5.58 40.24 -4.95
C PRO A 795 5.74 40.14 -6.47
N ALA A 796 6.20 41.21 -7.10
CA ALA A 796 6.40 41.27 -8.55
C ALA A 796 7.70 40.60 -9.04
N LEU A 797 8.63 40.23 -8.15
CA LEU A 797 9.86 39.55 -8.55
C LEU A 797 9.63 38.02 -8.53
N PRO A 798 9.82 37.27 -9.67
CA PRO A 798 9.60 35.84 -9.71
C PRO A 798 10.51 35.10 -8.71
N THR A 799 9.95 34.08 -8.01
CA THR A 799 10.70 33.29 -7.03
C THR A 799 11.69 32.35 -7.71
N PRO A 800 12.86 32.09 -7.13
CA PRO A 800 13.83 31.08 -7.64
C PRO A 800 13.23 29.70 -7.82
N ALA A 801 12.22 29.33 -7.02
CA ALA A 801 11.51 28.07 -7.13
C ALA A 801 10.82 27.84 -8.51
N GLY A 802 10.43 28.91 -9.20
CA GLY A 802 9.90 28.83 -10.57
C GLY A 802 10.97 28.43 -11.59
N LEU A 803 12.18 28.94 -11.45
CA LEU A 803 13.32 28.62 -12.32
C LEU A 803 13.90 27.22 -12.03
N GLU A 804 13.98 26.84 -10.76
CA GLU A 804 14.38 25.48 -10.36
C GLU A 804 13.37 24.42 -10.85
N SER A 805 12.06 24.75 -10.84
CA SER A 805 11.03 23.82 -11.36
C SER A 805 11.14 23.64 -12.87
N LEU A 806 11.49 24.68 -13.62
CA LEU A 806 11.72 24.62 -15.09
C LEU A 806 12.99 23.83 -15.44
N GLN A 807 14.08 24.02 -14.70
CA GLN A 807 15.32 23.27 -14.90
C GLN A 807 15.15 21.79 -14.50
N ALA A 808 14.46 21.51 -13.40
CA ALA A 808 14.13 20.15 -12.99
C ALA A 808 13.21 19.45 -14.00
N ARG A 809 12.25 20.19 -14.57
CA ARG A 809 11.36 19.71 -15.63
C ARG A 809 12.16 19.39 -16.90
N ARG A 810 13.04 20.27 -17.34
CA ARG A 810 13.94 20.06 -18.50
C ARG A 810 14.79 18.80 -18.33
N LYS A 811 15.40 18.64 -17.16
CA LYS A 811 16.22 17.46 -16.86
C LYS A 811 15.38 16.17 -16.94
N LYS A 812 14.18 16.16 -16.38
CA LYS A 812 13.26 15.01 -16.46
C LYS A 812 12.87 14.69 -17.90
N VAL A 813 12.60 15.70 -18.71
CA VAL A 813 12.27 15.53 -20.14
C VAL A 813 13.46 14.95 -20.91
N GLN A 814 14.67 15.47 -20.71
CA GLN A 814 15.88 14.95 -21.34
C GLN A 814 16.17 13.48 -20.94
N GLU A 815 16.03 13.16 -19.65
CA GLU A 815 16.15 11.79 -19.15
C GLU A 815 15.09 10.87 -19.76
N GLY A 816 13.85 11.33 -19.92
CA GLY A 816 12.75 10.59 -20.54
C GLY A 816 13.00 10.32 -22.03
N LEU A 817 13.46 11.32 -22.80
CA LEU A 817 13.82 11.14 -24.22
C LEU A 817 15.00 10.17 -24.40
N ALA A 818 16.01 10.25 -23.51
CA ALA A 818 17.13 9.29 -23.53
C ALA A 818 16.68 7.87 -23.18
N PHE A 819 15.63 7.73 -22.35
CA PHE A 819 15.04 6.43 -22.07
C PHE A 819 14.24 5.90 -23.25
N ALA A 820 13.46 6.76 -23.93
CA ALA A 820 12.76 6.42 -25.16
C ALA A 820 13.71 5.88 -26.23
N GLU A 821 14.85 6.54 -26.42
CA GLU A 821 15.88 6.12 -27.39
C GLU A 821 16.49 4.75 -27.07
N ARG A 822 16.82 4.48 -25.81
CA ARG A 822 17.31 3.15 -25.39
C ARG A 822 16.29 2.05 -25.66
N ARG A 823 14.98 2.32 -25.46
CA ARG A 823 13.91 1.37 -25.75
C ARG A 823 13.69 1.19 -27.25
N LEU A 824 13.80 2.26 -28.02
CA LEU A 824 13.77 2.19 -29.48
C LEU A 824 14.93 1.34 -30.03
N SER A 825 16.15 1.58 -29.55
CA SER A 825 17.32 0.78 -29.96
C SER A 825 17.13 -0.71 -29.62
N LEU A 826 16.55 -1.03 -28.47
CA LEU A 826 16.23 -2.42 -28.12
C LEU A 826 15.20 -3.01 -29.09
N ALA A 827 14.16 -2.28 -29.43
CA ALA A 827 13.13 -2.71 -30.39
C ALA A 827 13.74 -2.98 -31.78
N GLU A 828 14.67 -2.13 -32.22
CA GLU A 828 15.40 -2.30 -33.51
C GLU A 828 16.27 -3.57 -33.52
N VAL A 829 16.97 -3.84 -32.41
CA VAL A 829 17.80 -5.06 -32.26
C VAL A 829 16.91 -6.31 -32.34
N VAL A 830 15.77 -6.29 -31.65
CA VAL A 830 14.83 -7.41 -31.63
C VAL A 830 14.22 -7.64 -33.00
N LEU A 831 13.82 -6.58 -33.70
CA LEU A 831 13.29 -6.67 -35.06
C LEU A 831 14.34 -7.23 -36.04
N LYS A 832 15.58 -6.73 -35.99
CA LYS A 832 16.70 -7.24 -36.80
C LYS A 832 17.06 -8.70 -36.48
N GLY A 833 16.79 -9.14 -35.27
CA GLY A 833 16.95 -10.53 -34.83
C GLY A 833 15.86 -11.47 -35.37
N GLY A 834 14.84 -10.96 -36.06
CA GLY A 834 13.76 -11.76 -36.62
C GLY A 834 12.60 -12.05 -35.64
N PHE A 835 12.44 -11.25 -34.59
CA PHE A 835 11.39 -11.40 -33.59
C PHE A 835 10.43 -10.19 -33.59
N PRO A 836 9.55 -10.04 -34.59
CA PRO A 836 8.68 -8.88 -34.73
C PRO A 836 7.65 -8.76 -33.58
N ASP A 837 7.20 -9.88 -32.99
CA ASP A 837 6.24 -9.87 -31.86
C ASP A 837 6.89 -9.32 -30.59
N GLU A 838 8.11 -9.75 -30.30
CA GLU A 838 8.85 -9.30 -29.12
C GLU A 838 9.29 -7.83 -29.20
N MET A 839 9.36 -7.27 -30.43
CA MET A 839 9.67 -5.85 -30.68
C MET A 839 8.53 -4.93 -30.20
N LEU A 840 7.26 -5.36 -30.22
CA LEU A 840 6.11 -4.52 -29.91
C LEU A 840 6.16 -3.92 -28.50
N ARG A 841 6.61 -4.68 -27.51
CA ARG A 841 6.70 -4.22 -26.13
C ARG A 841 7.73 -3.10 -25.92
N PRO A 842 9.00 -3.21 -26.34
CA PRO A 842 9.96 -2.11 -26.25
C PRO A 842 9.58 -0.92 -27.14
N ALA A 843 8.97 -1.13 -28.32
CA ALA A 843 8.47 -0.07 -29.17
C ALA A 843 7.36 0.75 -28.46
N ARG A 844 6.40 0.09 -27.82
CA ARG A 844 5.36 0.76 -27.03
C ARG A 844 5.94 1.57 -25.86
N GLN A 845 6.96 1.03 -25.19
CA GLN A 845 7.64 1.77 -24.11
C GLN A 845 8.36 3.00 -24.64
N ALA A 846 9.03 2.90 -25.78
CA ALA A 846 9.68 4.04 -26.45
C ALA A 846 8.67 5.13 -26.83
N LEU A 847 7.52 4.73 -27.36
CA LEU A 847 6.42 5.63 -27.69
C LEU A 847 5.87 6.35 -26.44
N GLY A 848 5.63 5.61 -25.34
CA GLY A 848 5.15 6.19 -24.08
C GLY A 848 6.12 7.23 -23.52
N TRP A 849 7.38 6.89 -23.40
CA TRP A 849 8.42 7.81 -22.94
C TRP A 849 8.62 9.02 -23.89
N GLY A 850 8.55 8.85 -25.19
CA GLY A 850 8.63 9.93 -26.17
C GLY A 850 7.49 10.94 -26.03
N LEU A 851 6.25 10.47 -26.07
CA LEU A 851 5.05 11.31 -25.98
C LEU A 851 4.92 11.99 -24.61
N SER A 852 5.17 11.27 -23.52
CA SER A 852 5.08 11.83 -22.17
C SER A 852 6.18 12.86 -21.91
N SER A 853 7.38 12.67 -22.47
CA SER A 853 8.46 13.66 -22.41
C SER A 853 8.12 14.93 -23.20
N LEU A 854 7.56 14.79 -24.40
CA LEU A 854 7.14 15.92 -25.21
C LEU A 854 6.04 16.73 -24.50
N LEU A 855 5.05 16.07 -23.90
CA LEU A 855 4.03 16.73 -23.07
C LEU A 855 4.64 17.43 -21.84
N GLY A 856 5.66 16.84 -21.24
CA GLY A 856 6.38 17.37 -20.09
C GLY A 856 7.08 18.74 -20.36
N LEU A 857 7.31 19.09 -21.63
CA LEU A 857 7.82 20.43 -22.02
C LEU A 857 6.78 21.53 -21.78
N TYR A 858 5.50 21.23 -22.03
CA TYR A 858 4.45 22.25 -22.14
C TYR A 858 3.49 22.27 -20.95
N ARG A 859 3.45 21.21 -20.16
CA ARG A 859 2.62 21.12 -18.94
C ARG A 859 3.27 20.28 -17.86
N GLU A 860 2.73 20.31 -16.63
CA GLU A 860 3.16 19.41 -15.57
C GLU A 860 2.74 17.97 -15.89
N TYR A 861 3.61 17.26 -16.62
CA TYR A 861 3.44 15.86 -16.98
C TYR A 861 4.75 15.11 -16.71
N GLU A 862 4.68 14.00 -15.96
CA GLU A 862 5.88 13.21 -15.67
C GLU A 862 6.16 12.22 -16.80
N PRO A 863 7.37 12.24 -17.40
CA PRO A 863 7.77 11.24 -18.38
C PRO A 863 7.65 9.82 -17.83
N SER A 864 6.98 8.94 -18.58
CA SER A 864 6.75 7.56 -18.21
C SER A 864 6.59 6.65 -19.43
N SER A 865 6.57 5.34 -19.22
CA SER A 865 6.25 4.37 -20.27
C SER A 865 4.76 4.31 -20.61
N ASP A 866 3.90 4.94 -19.81
CA ASP A 866 2.46 4.93 -20.04
C ASP A 866 2.08 5.88 -21.17
N LEU A 867 1.23 5.41 -22.06
CA LEU A 867 0.82 6.20 -23.23
C LEU A 867 -0.18 7.30 -22.79
N PRO A 868 0.11 8.58 -23.04
CA PRO A 868 -0.84 9.66 -22.81
C PRO A 868 -2.15 9.47 -23.59
N SER A 869 -3.26 10.03 -23.12
CA SER A 869 -4.54 9.89 -23.81
C SER A 869 -4.50 10.49 -25.21
N PRO A 870 -5.20 9.91 -26.22
CA PRO A 870 -5.25 10.47 -27.57
C PRO A 870 -5.76 11.92 -27.61
N ARG A 871 -6.75 12.26 -26.77
CA ARG A 871 -7.28 13.62 -26.65
C ARG A 871 -6.23 14.61 -26.14
N LEU A 872 -5.40 14.19 -25.19
CA LEU A 872 -4.35 15.02 -24.65
C LEU A 872 -3.26 15.28 -25.68
N ILE A 873 -2.91 14.28 -26.47
CA ILE A 873 -1.97 14.41 -27.59
C ILE A 873 -2.53 15.36 -28.63
N GLN A 874 -3.79 15.18 -29.03
CA GLN A 874 -4.46 16.04 -30.00
C GLN A 874 -4.49 17.49 -29.54
N TYR A 875 -4.99 17.74 -28.34
CA TYR A 875 -5.13 19.11 -27.82
C TYR A 875 -3.79 19.78 -27.55
N GLU A 876 -2.87 19.12 -26.84
CA GLU A 876 -1.63 19.78 -26.38
C GLU A 876 -0.52 19.78 -27.44
N LEU A 877 -0.46 18.77 -28.30
CA LEU A 877 0.65 18.64 -29.24
C LEU A 877 0.26 18.98 -30.67
N VAL A 878 -0.90 18.55 -31.17
CA VAL A 878 -1.30 18.73 -32.55
C VAL A 878 -1.95 20.10 -32.76
N GLU A 879 -2.95 20.48 -31.98
CA GLU A 879 -3.66 21.78 -32.13
C GLU A 879 -2.78 22.99 -31.81
N HIS A 880 -1.63 22.79 -31.16
CA HIS A 880 -0.65 23.86 -30.89
C HIS A 880 0.60 23.77 -31.78
N ASP A 881 0.54 23.06 -32.91
CA ASP A 881 1.62 22.88 -33.90
C ASP A 881 2.94 22.34 -33.32
N ARG A 882 2.87 21.59 -32.20
CA ARG A 882 4.01 20.98 -31.51
C ARG A 882 4.36 19.60 -32.05
N LEU A 883 3.41 18.97 -32.72
CA LEU A 883 3.51 17.68 -33.39
C LEU A 883 2.68 17.73 -34.66
N SER A 884 3.27 17.35 -35.82
CA SER A 884 2.53 17.35 -37.09
C SER A 884 1.39 16.34 -37.05
N GLU A 885 0.28 16.66 -37.71
CA GLU A 885 -0.90 15.79 -37.82
C GLU A 885 -0.58 14.42 -38.44
N ASP A 886 0.31 14.42 -39.47
CA ASP A 886 0.78 13.21 -40.13
C ASP A 886 1.56 12.31 -39.13
N LEU A 887 2.48 12.87 -38.38
CA LEU A 887 3.24 12.11 -37.39
C LEU A 887 2.33 11.61 -36.28
N ALA A 888 1.38 12.42 -35.84
CA ALA A 888 0.39 12.03 -34.82
C ALA A 888 -0.46 10.84 -35.27
N MET A 889 -0.91 10.81 -36.55
CA MET A 889 -1.63 9.69 -37.11
C MET A 889 -0.78 8.42 -37.17
N ARG A 890 0.49 8.53 -37.60
CA ARG A 890 1.42 7.39 -37.65
C ARG A 890 1.67 6.84 -36.25
N LEU A 891 1.84 7.69 -35.26
CA LEU A 891 2.02 7.28 -33.86
C LEU A 891 0.74 6.67 -33.23
N ALA A 892 -0.44 7.14 -33.62
CA ALA A 892 -1.71 6.51 -33.24
C ALA A 892 -1.83 5.09 -33.80
N HIS A 893 -1.37 4.87 -35.05
CA HIS A 893 -1.31 3.54 -35.62
C HIS A 893 -0.31 2.62 -34.90
N VAL A 894 0.88 3.13 -34.54
CA VAL A 894 1.85 2.41 -33.71
C VAL A 894 1.23 2.02 -32.37
N ARG A 895 0.48 2.93 -31.75
CA ARG A 895 -0.22 2.70 -30.49
C ARG A 895 -1.24 1.56 -30.61
N GLN A 896 -2.01 1.52 -31.70
CA GLN A 896 -3.01 0.49 -31.94
C GLN A 896 -2.37 -0.88 -32.15
N LEU A 897 -1.35 -0.98 -33.02
CA LEU A 897 -0.64 -2.23 -33.29
C LEU A 897 0.17 -2.76 -32.07
N SER A 898 0.60 -1.89 -31.17
CA SER A 898 1.34 -2.25 -29.97
C SER A 898 0.45 -2.38 -28.72
N ALA A 899 -0.87 -2.25 -28.84
CA ALA A 899 -1.80 -2.49 -27.75
C ALA A 899 -1.78 -3.97 -27.38
N PRO A 900 -1.75 -4.36 -26.09
CA PRO A 900 -2.05 -5.72 -25.71
C PRO A 900 -3.51 -5.98 -26.13
N SER A 901 -3.75 -6.97 -26.98
CA SER A 901 -5.10 -7.42 -27.31
C SER A 901 -5.76 -7.92 -26.03
N GLU A 902 -6.87 -7.32 -25.61
CA GLU A 902 -7.72 -7.83 -24.52
C GLU A 902 -8.59 -9.01 -24.99
N ASP A 903 -8.69 -9.24 -26.29
CA ASP A 903 -9.34 -10.39 -26.92
C ASP A 903 -8.28 -11.24 -27.63
N ASP A 904 -8.24 -12.53 -27.30
CA ASP A 904 -7.37 -13.58 -27.85
C ASP A 904 -7.69 -13.90 -29.36
N GLU A 905 -7.89 -12.92 -30.17
CA GLU A 905 -7.73 -13.09 -31.61
C GLU A 905 -6.32 -12.62 -31.96
N ASP A 906 -5.43 -13.57 -32.24
CA ASP A 906 -4.07 -13.39 -32.70
C ASP A 906 -4.09 -12.43 -33.92
N LEU A 907 -3.89 -11.14 -33.67
CA LEU A 907 -3.47 -10.25 -34.73
C LEU A 907 -2.13 -10.79 -35.28
N PRO A 908 -2.01 -11.07 -36.55
CA PRO A 908 -0.77 -11.57 -37.10
C PRO A 908 0.36 -10.59 -36.76
N PRO A 909 1.55 -11.08 -36.38
CA PRO A 909 2.69 -10.24 -36.09
C PRO A 909 2.93 -9.22 -37.20
N PRO A 910 3.33 -7.98 -36.89
CA PRO A 910 3.63 -7.01 -37.91
C PRO A 910 4.69 -7.56 -38.85
N SER A 911 4.50 -7.37 -40.17
CA SER A 911 5.55 -7.72 -41.11
C SER A 911 6.82 -6.94 -40.81
N PRO A 912 8.02 -7.45 -41.13
CA PRO A 912 9.27 -6.72 -40.88
C PRO A 912 9.27 -5.29 -41.40
N SER A 913 8.67 -5.05 -42.57
CA SER A 913 8.53 -3.71 -43.14
C SER A 913 7.55 -2.82 -42.36
N ALA A 914 6.46 -3.38 -41.82
CA ALA A 914 5.57 -2.65 -40.93
C ALA A 914 6.26 -2.29 -39.62
N GLY A 915 7.04 -3.22 -39.05
CA GLY A 915 7.88 -2.98 -37.87
C GLY A 915 8.87 -1.84 -38.06
N GLU A 916 9.58 -1.82 -39.22
CA GLU A 916 10.53 -0.73 -39.55
C GLU A 916 9.78 0.62 -39.64
N THR A 917 8.61 0.67 -40.26
CA THR A 917 7.79 1.89 -40.33
C THR A 917 7.35 2.38 -38.98
N MET A 918 6.96 1.48 -38.07
CA MET A 918 6.60 1.81 -36.69
C MET A 918 7.79 2.42 -35.94
N LEU A 919 8.97 1.81 -36.01
CA LEU A 919 10.16 2.31 -35.34
C LEU A 919 10.66 3.65 -35.92
N ALA A 920 10.50 3.86 -37.22
CA ALA A 920 10.81 5.15 -37.87
C ALA A 920 9.93 6.29 -37.32
N ALA A 921 8.63 6.08 -37.13
CA ALA A 921 7.75 7.09 -36.54
C ALA A 921 8.13 7.41 -35.08
N ILE A 922 8.51 6.42 -34.27
CA ILE A 922 8.97 6.65 -32.89
C ILE A 922 10.31 7.41 -32.89
N ARG A 923 11.20 7.13 -33.82
CA ARG A 923 12.47 7.84 -33.95
C ARG A 923 12.23 9.32 -34.25
N GLU A 924 11.36 9.61 -35.23
CA GLU A 924 10.97 10.97 -35.58
C GLU A 924 10.37 11.73 -34.40
N LEU A 925 9.51 11.08 -33.59
CA LEU A 925 8.99 11.67 -32.35
C LEU A 925 10.09 12.08 -31.37
N ILE A 926 11.11 11.23 -31.18
CA ILE A 926 12.22 11.50 -30.27
C ILE A 926 13.06 12.68 -30.80
N GLU A 927 13.27 12.78 -32.13
CA GLU A 927 13.98 13.89 -32.78
C GLU A 927 13.21 15.20 -32.62
N VAL A 928 11.89 15.20 -32.84
CA VAL A 928 11.01 16.36 -32.60
C VAL A 928 11.11 16.81 -31.14
N GLY A 929 11.05 15.87 -30.18
CA GLY A 929 11.18 16.18 -28.76
C GLY A 929 12.55 16.83 -28.44
N ARG A 930 13.64 16.36 -29.02
CA ARG A 930 14.99 16.92 -28.85
C ARG A 930 15.10 18.33 -29.45
N GLN A 931 14.57 18.53 -30.65
CA GLN A 931 14.59 19.82 -31.30
C GLN A 931 13.83 20.86 -30.49
N GLN A 932 12.65 20.51 -29.97
CA GLN A 932 11.85 21.42 -29.17
C GLN A 932 12.47 21.74 -27.81
N VAL A 933 13.23 20.81 -27.21
CA VAL A 933 14.04 21.10 -26.00
C VAL A 933 15.12 22.16 -26.30
N VAL A 934 15.67 22.19 -27.50
CA VAL A 934 16.66 23.19 -27.93
C VAL A 934 16.00 24.53 -28.27
N GLU A 935 14.88 24.51 -29.00
CA GLU A 935 14.13 25.71 -29.44
C GLU A 935 13.48 26.46 -28.25
N ALA A 936 13.04 25.73 -27.25
CA ALA A 936 12.46 26.33 -26.06
C ALA A 936 13.47 27.18 -25.23
N GLY A 937 14.72 27.34 -25.69
CA GLY A 937 15.74 28.13 -25.02
C GLY A 937 16.07 27.68 -23.61
N LEU A 938 15.54 26.54 -23.29
CA LEU A 938 15.51 25.93 -21.95
C LEU A 938 16.70 24.99 -21.76
#